data_ee61bd27b18f31de623ce93af6aed515
#
_entry.id   ee61bd27b18f31de623ce93af6aed515
#
_cell.length_a   1.000
_cell.length_b   1.000
_cell.length_c   1.000
_cell.angle_alpha   90.00
_cell.angle_beta   90.00
_cell.angle_gamma   90.00
#
_symmetry.space_group_name_H-M   'P 1'
#
loop_
_entity.id
_entity.type
_entity.pdbx_description
1 polymer ?
#
loop_
_entity_poly.entity_id
_entity_poly.type
_entity_poly.pdbx_seq_one_letter_code
_entity_poly.pdbx_strand_id
1 'polypeptide(L)'
;MQQLISHPDVALTIAINGYDDGASTGEVRRFLGDCLGPSDFRKNAARAARELRTCPEGIIEMLDTRLPIPCSREQAMQALDAAGIAGGPKLRDRVEAVKMALASGDAFEFSDCAIGNLVFAGSYLVCGRRFNRAVDDYCSLVGLAPGLVENVTDGTNAFLVALEKDRGVLLDEAEIVDARQQNQISDVFLVDRRLSDADRAHLQHLPIEQRRTWLEEHSKPIPLNARLRESLGEASLIIYAPGTQHSSLFPSYLTKDLSRAIASNLTAMKLLVTNIQADAEIPGSTAVDIVERAVYYLKEKGRLPLPVPSLITHYIINDPNVSEADADAGYVPLGRLETLEDPRLVRIGHYEDGVSGRHDASKVLAPFLESFLSRRRRQRVAVWLYDAVSLNKLSQSVLEMLRGGVQDLGVDVTVFYSADTDLDDAFMQPLPIALRNLRPGGGDPGKAFLQALADREFDYAAIFESSGMYRGEDLVSLFPPLMSGRLDAVWGSRRLSVKDIEASYRLRYRHKALLGTSSYIGSHLLSAAYLVLFGRYISDTLSGVRAVRASYLSRLPVPPDDKLANQYLLCALLRDKADLLETPVQFLPLSPERVRRTTLGEGLRSLAVIAWQRLTRSTRSTAASSTAADLKVSRRVQS
;
A
#
# COMPACT_ATOMS: atom_id res chain seq x y z
N MET A 1 -7.63 -8.62 -3.57
CA MET A 1 -8.89 -8.74 -2.79
C MET A 1 -8.67 -9.52 -1.51
N GLN A 2 -8.29 -10.79 -1.56
CA GLN A 2 -8.16 -11.72 -0.43
C GLN A 2 -7.43 -11.14 0.79
N GLN A 3 -6.27 -10.52 0.59
CA GLN A 3 -5.48 -9.93 1.68
C GLN A 3 -6.11 -8.68 2.31
N LEU A 4 -6.87 -7.90 1.54
CA LEU A 4 -7.49 -6.69 2.04
C LEU A 4 -8.82 -6.97 2.75
N ILE A 5 -9.64 -7.86 2.18
CA ILE A 5 -10.99 -8.12 2.67
C ILE A 5 -11.02 -8.83 4.02
N SER A 6 -9.99 -9.64 4.31
CA SER A 6 -9.87 -10.39 5.56
C SER A 6 -9.20 -9.60 6.70
N HIS A 7 -8.69 -8.40 6.41
CA HIS A 7 -7.97 -7.62 7.40
C HIS A 7 -8.93 -6.78 8.25
N PRO A 8 -8.95 -6.94 9.60
CA PRO A 8 -9.94 -6.31 10.46
C PRO A 8 -9.92 -4.78 10.45
N ASP A 9 -8.77 -4.17 10.15
CA ASP A 9 -8.57 -2.72 10.13
C ASP A 9 -8.73 -2.09 8.74
N VAL A 10 -9.18 -2.87 7.74
CA VAL A 10 -9.35 -2.41 6.36
C VAL A 10 -10.83 -2.37 5.99
N ALA A 11 -11.34 -1.18 5.72
CA ALA A 11 -12.61 -0.99 5.04
C ALA A 11 -12.35 -1.03 3.52
N LEU A 12 -12.86 -2.05 2.84
CA LEU A 12 -12.66 -2.28 1.40
C LEU A 12 -13.89 -1.86 0.61
N THR A 13 -13.69 -1.13 -0.49
CA THR A 13 -14.68 -0.93 -1.54
C THR A 13 -14.12 -1.43 -2.87
N ILE A 14 -14.84 -2.28 -3.56
CA ILE A 14 -14.48 -2.84 -4.87
C ILE A 14 -15.32 -2.12 -5.92
N ALA A 15 -14.70 -1.18 -6.64
CA ALA A 15 -15.37 -0.39 -7.67
C ALA A 15 -15.29 -1.09 -9.04
N ILE A 16 -16.41 -1.30 -9.67
CA ILE A 16 -16.55 -2.06 -10.93
C ILE A 16 -17.47 -1.29 -11.88
N ASN A 17 -17.23 -1.38 -13.19
CA ASN A 17 -18.21 -0.92 -14.19
C ASN A 17 -19.08 -2.08 -14.68
N GLY A 18 -20.19 -1.76 -15.33
CA GLY A 18 -21.16 -2.71 -15.85
C GLY A 18 -21.28 -2.71 -17.37
N TYR A 19 -20.21 -2.39 -18.08
CA TYR A 19 -20.25 -2.30 -19.55
C TYR A 19 -20.01 -3.64 -20.26
N ASP A 20 -19.75 -4.72 -19.48
CA ASP A 20 -19.70 -6.08 -20.01
C ASP A 20 -20.97 -6.38 -20.85
N ASP A 21 -20.78 -6.79 -22.09
CA ASP A 21 -21.83 -7.13 -23.05
C ASP A 21 -21.55 -8.49 -23.73
N GLY A 22 -20.74 -9.34 -23.08
CA GLY A 22 -20.48 -10.71 -23.53
C GLY A 22 -21.78 -11.54 -23.62
N ALA A 23 -21.77 -12.64 -24.37
CA ALA A 23 -22.97 -13.38 -24.81
C ALA A 23 -24.11 -13.49 -23.79
N SER A 24 -23.84 -14.06 -22.61
CA SER A 24 -24.84 -14.23 -21.53
C SER A 24 -25.25 -12.91 -20.88
N THR A 25 -24.28 -11.99 -20.69
CA THR A 25 -24.54 -10.68 -20.09
C THR A 25 -25.31 -9.78 -21.04
N GLY A 26 -24.95 -9.78 -22.31
CA GLY A 26 -25.62 -9.02 -23.36
C GLY A 26 -27.09 -9.43 -23.52
N GLU A 27 -27.39 -10.73 -23.39
CA GLU A 27 -28.76 -11.22 -23.41
C GLU A 27 -29.58 -10.68 -22.24
N VAL A 28 -29.04 -10.72 -21.02
CA VAL A 28 -29.70 -10.15 -19.83
C VAL A 28 -29.89 -8.65 -19.98
N ARG A 29 -28.90 -7.92 -20.48
CA ARG A 29 -28.98 -6.46 -20.74
C ARG A 29 -30.13 -6.13 -21.69
N ARG A 30 -30.20 -6.82 -22.84
CA ARG A 30 -31.29 -6.63 -23.83
C ARG A 30 -32.67 -6.93 -23.24
N PHE A 31 -32.79 -8.06 -22.56
CA PHE A 31 -34.04 -8.47 -21.91
C PHE A 31 -34.54 -7.44 -20.88
N LEU A 32 -33.65 -6.79 -20.15
CA LEU A 32 -34.00 -5.78 -19.13
C LEU A 32 -34.19 -4.37 -19.71
N GLY A 33 -34.09 -4.20 -21.02
CA GLY A 33 -34.24 -2.92 -21.74
C GLY A 33 -32.96 -2.10 -21.76
N ASP A 34 -31.85 -2.76 -22.10
CA ASP A 34 -30.51 -2.17 -22.23
C ASP A 34 -30.01 -1.53 -20.92
N CYS A 35 -30.00 -2.27 -19.83
CA CYS A 35 -29.34 -1.86 -18.58
C CYS A 35 -27.84 -2.20 -18.58
N LEU A 36 -27.12 -1.85 -17.51
CA LEU A 36 -25.75 -2.31 -17.29
C LEU A 36 -25.68 -3.83 -17.07
N GLY A 37 -24.52 -4.43 -17.34
CA GLY A 37 -24.28 -5.87 -17.23
C GLY A 37 -24.00 -6.33 -15.78
N PRO A 38 -24.56 -7.46 -15.35
CA PRO A 38 -24.43 -7.97 -13.98
C PRO A 38 -23.18 -8.79 -13.70
N SER A 39 -22.49 -9.32 -14.73
CA SER A 39 -21.53 -10.41 -14.57
C SER A 39 -20.37 -10.10 -13.62
N ASP A 40 -19.74 -8.96 -13.76
CA ASP A 40 -18.58 -8.63 -12.94
C ASP A 40 -18.97 -8.31 -11.49
N PHE A 41 -20.14 -7.70 -11.26
CA PHE A 41 -20.67 -7.52 -9.91
C PHE A 41 -20.92 -8.86 -9.24
N ARG A 42 -21.59 -9.78 -9.93
CA ARG A 42 -21.86 -11.14 -9.47
C ARG A 42 -20.58 -11.90 -9.12
N LYS A 43 -19.61 -11.94 -10.04
CA LYS A 43 -18.32 -12.63 -9.84
C LYS A 43 -17.56 -12.08 -8.65
N ASN A 44 -17.50 -10.75 -8.49
CA ASN A 44 -16.80 -10.13 -7.37
C ASN A 44 -17.56 -10.32 -6.05
N ALA A 45 -18.90 -10.28 -6.05
CA ALA A 45 -19.69 -10.61 -4.88
C ALA A 45 -19.50 -12.07 -4.45
N ALA A 46 -19.49 -13.02 -5.39
CA ALA A 46 -19.23 -14.43 -5.11
C ALA A 46 -17.84 -14.63 -4.49
N ARG A 47 -16.80 -14.00 -5.05
CA ARG A 47 -15.43 -14.05 -4.49
C ARG A 47 -15.36 -13.46 -3.09
N ALA A 48 -15.97 -12.30 -2.88
CA ALA A 48 -15.99 -11.66 -1.57
C ALA A 48 -16.73 -12.51 -0.53
N ALA A 49 -17.86 -13.10 -0.89
CA ALA A 49 -18.63 -13.97 -0.01
C ALA A 49 -17.87 -15.25 0.38
N ARG A 50 -17.10 -15.84 -0.54
CA ARG A 50 -16.20 -16.98 -0.25
C ARG A 50 -15.12 -16.59 0.77
N GLU A 51 -14.43 -15.49 0.55
CA GLU A 51 -13.35 -15.03 1.43
C GLU A 51 -13.86 -14.68 2.83
N LEU A 52 -15.00 -14.01 2.92
CA LEU A 52 -15.63 -13.62 4.19
C LEU A 52 -16.48 -14.75 4.82
N ARG A 53 -16.72 -15.84 4.09
CA ARG A 53 -17.55 -16.97 4.52
C ARG A 53 -18.97 -16.53 4.94
N THR A 54 -19.54 -15.58 4.21
CA THR A 54 -20.87 -15.02 4.52
C THR A 54 -22.03 -15.80 3.89
N CYS A 55 -21.72 -16.67 2.90
CA CYS A 55 -22.69 -17.47 2.19
C CYS A 55 -22.21 -18.93 2.10
N PRO A 56 -23.09 -19.93 2.23
CA PRO A 56 -22.74 -21.34 2.01
C PRO A 56 -22.18 -21.56 0.58
N GLU A 57 -21.09 -22.33 0.47
CA GLU A 57 -20.43 -22.57 -0.83
C GLU A 57 -21.38 -23.14 -1.89
N GLY A 58 -22.25 -24.08 -1.52
CA GLY A 58 -23.23 -24.65 -2.46
C GLY A 58 -24.21 -23.64 -3.08
N ILE A 59 -24.51 -22.53 -2.37
CA ILE A 59 -25.32 -21.43 -2.94
C ILE A 59 -24.49 -20.62 -3.92
N ILE A 60 -23.22 -20.36 -3.60
CA ILE A 60 -22.31 -19.61 -4.50
C ILE A 60 -22.05 -20.42 -5.77
N GLU A 61 -21.78 -21.72 -5.65
CA GLU A 61 -21.60 -22.63 -6.79
C GLU A 61 -22.84 -22.68 -7.67
N MET A 62 -24.01 -22.77 -7.06
CA MET A 62 -25.28 -22.72 -7.79
C MET A 62 -25.46 -21.41 -8.57
N LEU A 63 -25.16 -20.25 -7.97
CA LEU A 63 -25.22 -18.96 -8.66
C LEU A 63 -24.18 -18.84 -9.77
N ASP A 64 -23.02 -19.49 -9.64
CA ASP A 64 -21.98 -19.54 -10.66
C ASP A 64 -22.26 -20.56 -11.77
N THR A 65 -23.19 -21.52 -11.54
CA THR A 65 -23.55 -22.55 -12.52
C THR A 65 -24.09 -21.91 -13.80
N ARG A 66 -23.61 -22.38 -14.94
CA ARG A 66 -24.10 -22.01 -16.27
C ARG A 66 -25.11 -23.01 -16.77
N LEU A 67 -26.14 -22.52 -17.42
CA LEU A 67 -27.14 -23.33 -18.09
C LEU A 67 -26.52 -24.09 -19.28
N PRO A 68 -27.03 -25.28 -19.66
CA PRO A 68 -26.48 -26.09 -20.74
C PRO A 68 -26.57 -25.42 -22.12
N ILE A 69 -25.81 -25.94 -23.07
CA ILE A 69 -25.83 -25.51 -24.47
C ILE A 69 -26.21 -26.73 -25.35
N PRO A 70 -27.39 -26.75 -25.99
CA PRO A 70 -28.47 -25.77 -25.93
C PRO A 70 -29.27 -25.89 -24.63
N CYS A 71 -30.04 -24.83 -24.26
CA CYS A 71 -30.91 -24.83 -23.08
C CYS A 71 -32.33 -24.47 -23.47
N SER A 72 -33.28 -25.38 -23.17
CA SER A 72 -34.69 -25.07 -23.34
C SER A 72 -35.21 -24.17 -22.21
N ARG A 73 -36.32 -23.50 -22.47
CA ARG A 73 -37.02 -22.68 -21.47
C ARG A 73 -37.43 -23.49 -20.23
N GLU A 74 -37.92 -24.72 -20.43
CA GLU A 74 -38.30 -25.60 -19.33
C GLU A 74 -37.12 -25.95 -18.42
N GLN A 75 -35.96 -26.25 -19.02
CA GLN A 75 -34.72 -26.53 -18.28
C GLN A 75 -34.28 -25.31 -17.48
N ALA A 76 -34.31 -24.11 -18.08
CA ALA A 76 -33.98 -22.88 -17.40
C ALA A 76 -34.92 -22.57 -16.22
N MET A 77 -36.23 -22.76 -16.40
CA MET A 77 -37.22 -22.58 -15.32
C MET A 77 -37.00 -23.57 -14.18
N GLN A 78 -36.73 -24.84 -14.47
CA GLN A 78 -36.38 -25.83 -13.45
C GLN A 78 -35.13 -25.48 -12.66
N ALA A 79 -34.08 -24.99 -13.33
CA ALA A 79 -32.85 -24.55 -12.67
C ALA A 79 -33.08 -23.33 -11.77
N LEU A 80 -33.91 -22.39 -12.20
CA LEU A 80 -34.30 -21.22 -11.40
C LEU A 80 -35.15 -21.64 -10.17
N ASP A 81 -36.09 -22.57 -10.33
CA ASP A 81 -36.87 -23.08 -9.21
C ASP A 81 -36.00 -23.78 -8.16
N ALA A 82 -35.05 -24.61 -8.62
CA ALA A 82 -34.08 -25.25 -7.74
C ALA A 82 -33.25 -24.20 -6.97
N ALA A 83 -32.82 -23.15 -7.66
CA ALA A 83 -32.10 -22.04 -7.05
C ALA A 83 -32.94 -21.29 -6.01
N GLY A 84 -34.22 -21.01 -6.31
CA GLY A 84 -35.15 -20.36 -5.38
C GLY A 84 -35.41 -21.19 -4.12
N ILE A 85 -35.44 -22.52 -4.25
CA ILE A 85 -35.61 -23.44 -3.12
C ILE A 85 -34.36 -23.45 -2.24
N ALA A 86 -33.18 -23.60 -2.86
CA ALA A 86 -31.91 -23.71 -2.15
C ALA A 86 -31.51 -22.40 -1.44
N GLY A 87 -31.73 -21.24 -2.08
CA GLY A 87 -31.32 -19.94 -1.59
C GLY A 87 -32.23 -19.25 -0.58
N GLY A 88 -33.36 -19.89 -0.25
CA GLY A 88 -34.30 -19.38 0.75
C GLY A 88 -35.23 -18.25 0.25
N PRO A 89 -36.02 -17.62 1.16
CA PRO A 89 -37.10 -16.72 0.76
C PRO A 89 -36.66 -15.53 -0.10
N LYS A 90 -35.60 -14.84 0.29
CA LYS A 90 -35.12 -13.68 -0.44
C LYS A 90 -34.70 -14.01 -1.88
N LEU A 91 -33.96 -15.08 -2.09
CA LEU A 91 -33.54 -15.49 -3.43
C LEU A 91 -34.73 -15.96 -4.26
N ARG A 92 -35.68 -16.66 -3.64
CA ARG A 92 -36.94 -17.09 -4.27
C ARG A 92 -37.71 -15.91 -4.83
N ASP A 93 -37.87 -14.82 -4.09
CA ASP A 93 -38.58 -13.62 -4.57
C ASP A 93 -37.93 -13.04 -5.85
N ARG A 94 -36.58 -13.10 -5.97
CA ARG A 94 -35.86 -12.62 -7.17
C ARG A 94 -36.04 -13.57 -8.34
N VAL A 95 -36.02 -14.88 -8.06
CA VAL A 95 -36.35 -15.90 -9.07
C VAL A 95 -37.77 -15.73 -9.60
N GLU A 96 -38.76 -15.54 -8.73
CA GLU A 96 -40.15 -15.34 -9.18
C GLU A 96 -40.27 -14.04 -10.00
N ALA A 97 -39.63 -12.95 -9.61
CA ALA A 97 -39.66 -11.69 -10.36
C ALA A 97 -39.12 -11.85 -11.79
N VAL A 98 -38.00 -12.55 -11.98
CA VAL A 98 -37.45 -12.78 -13.32
C VAL A 98 -38.31 -13.77 -14.11
N LYS A 99 -38.85 -14.81 -13.48
CA LYS A 99 -39.79 -15.76 -14.14
C LYS A 99 -41.03 -15.06 -14.66
N MET A 100 -41.64 -14.18 -13.85
CA MET A 100 -42.78 -13.37 -14.29
C MET A 100 -42.45 -12.47 -15.47
N ALA A 101 -41.30 -11.82 -15.46
CA ALA A 101 -40.87 -10.99 -16.57
C ALA A 101 -40.59 -11.83 -17.84
N LEU A 102 -39.96 -12.98 -17.70
CA LEU A 102 -39.73 -13.92 -18.80
C LEU A 102 -41.05 -14.50 -19.36
N ALA A 103 -42.10 -14.65 -18.54
CA ALA A 103 -43.39 -15.13 -18.98
C ALA A 103 -44.14 -14.13 -19.88
N SER A 104 -43.91 -12.83 -19.67
CA SER A 104 -44.59 -11.73 -20.38
C SER A 104 -43.72 -11.03 -21.42
N GLY A 105 -42.44 -11.38 -21.52
CA GLY A 105 -41.44 -10.69 -22.35
C GLY A 105 -41.11 -11.40 -23.67
N ASP A 106 -40.18 -10.78 -24.40
CA ASP A 106 -39.63 -11.29 -25.65
C ASP A 106 -38.84 -12.60 -25.46
N ALA A 107 -38.46 -13.23 -26.58
CA ALA A 107 -37.65 -14.44 -26.57
C ALA A 107 -36.31 -14.17 -25.86
N PHE A 108 -35.94 -15.07 -24.96
CA PHE A 108 -34.68 -15.02 -24.21
C PHE A 108 -33.84 -16.26 -24.53
N GLU A 109 -32.57 -16.07 -24.88
CA GLU A 109 -31.63 -17.16 -25.12
C GLU A 109 -30.96 -17.58 -23.80
N PHE A 110 -31.32 -18.79 -23.34
CA PHE A 110 -30.84 -19.32 -22.06
C PHE A 110 -29.47 -20.02 -22.12
N SER A 111 -29.04 -20.41 -23.31
CA SER A 111 -27.80 -21.19 -23.48
C SER A 111 -26.61 -20.47 -22.90
N ASP A 112 -25.81 -21.18 -22.08
CA ASP A 112 -24.63 -20.65 -21.38
C ASP A 112 -24.90 -19.45 -20.44
N CYS A 113 -26.16 -19.19 -20.09
CA CYS A 113 -26.48 -18.14 -19.14
C CYS A 113 -26.18 -18.57 -17.70
N ALA A 114 -25.46 -17.77 -16.92
CA ALA A 114 -25.26 -18.06 -15.52
C ALA A 114 -26.53 -17.82 -14.71
N ILE A 115 -26.90 -18.75 -13.81
CA ILE A 115 -28.05 -18.61 -12.92
C ILE A 115 -27.99 -17.31 -12.12
N GLY A 116 -26.81 -16.94 -11.63
CA GLY A 116 -26.59 -15.69 -10.91
C GLY A 116 -26.87 -14.43 -11.74
N ASN A 117 -26.71 -14.45 -13.07
CA ASN A 117 -27.10 -13.34 -13.93
C ASN A 117 -28.63 -13.18 -13.98
N LEU A 118 -29.37 -14.29 -14.02
CA LEU A 118 -30.83 -14.28 -13.96
C LEU A 118 -31.36 -13.85 -12.58
N VAL A 119 -30.70 -14.29 -11.48
CA VAL A 119 -31.03 -13.84 -10.13
C VAL A 119 -30.76 -12.33 -9.98
N PHE A 120 -29.66 -11.81 -10.54
CA PHE A 120 -29.41 -10.39 -10.57
C PHE A 120 -30.48 -9.62 -11.37
N ALA A 121 -30.93 -10.17 -12.49
CA ALA A 121 -32.06 -9.61 -13.22
C ALA A 121 -33.32 -9.50 -12.34
N GLY A 122 -33.60 -10.51 -11.52
CA GLY A 122 -34.67 -10.46 -10.51
C GLY A 122 -34.47 -9.36 -9.47
N SER A 123 -33.23 -9.19 -8.96
CA SER A 123 -32.87 -8.08 -8.06
C SER A 123 -33.12 -6.72 -8.72
N TYR A 124 -32.74 -6.57 -9.99
CA TYR A 124 -32.95 -5.34 -10.75
C TYR A 124 -34.45 -5.00 -10.90
N LEU A 125 -35.28 -5.99 -11.20
CA LEU A 125 -36.73 -5.82 -11.30
C LEU A 125 -37.37 -5.46 -9.94
N VAL A 126 -37.01 -6.16 -8.88
CA VAL A 126 -37.51 -5.89 -7.51
C VAL A 126 -37.09 -4.52 -7.02
N CYS A 127 -35.88 -4.06 -7.39
CA CYS A 127 -35.38 -2.74 -7.03
C CYS A 127 -35.92 -1.60 -7.92
N GLY A 128 -36.95 -1.85 -8.72
CA GLY A 128 -37.58 -0.84 -9.57
C GLY A 128 -36.66 -0.36 -10.69
N ARG A 129 -35.88 -1.26 -11.26
CA ARG A 129 -34.91 -1.01 -12.36
C ARG A 129 -33.81 0.01 -11.98
N ARG A 130 -33.43 0.06 -10.71
CA ARG A 130 -32.31 0.91 -10.22
C ARG A 130 -31.06 0.06 -10.05
N PHE A 131 -30.11 0.20 -10.98
CA PHE A 131 -28.97 -0.71 -11.08
C PHE A 131 -28.14 -0.77 -9.78
N ASN A 132 -27.73 0.38 -9.23
CA ASN A 132 -26.89 0.41 -8.02
C ASN A 132 -27.62 -0.19 -6.78
N ARG A 133 -28.95 -0.07 -6.71
CA ARG A 133 -29.75 -0.77 -5.68
C ARG A 133 -29.81 -2.27 -5.92
N ALA A 134 -29.84 -2.69 -7.19
CA ALA A 134 -29.78 -4.11 -7.53
C ALA A 134 -28.43 -4.73 -7.16
N VAL A 135 -27.34 -3.99 -7.28
CA VAL A 135 -26.01 -4.42 -6.81
C VAL A 135 -26.04 -4.66 -5.29
N ASP A 136 -26.55 -3.69 -4.51
CA ASP A 136 -26.69 -3.84 -3.05
C ASP A 136 -27.59 -5.01 -2.68
N ASP A 137 -28.72 -5.14 -3.37
CA ASP A 137 -29.67 -6.22 -3.14
C ASP A 137 -29.04 -7.59 -3.41
N TYR A 138 -28.36 -7.75 -4.56
CA TYR A 138 -27.67 -8.99 -4.89
C TYR A 138 -26.54 -9.31 -3.89
N CYS A 139 -25.74 -8.32 -3.49
CA CYS A 139 -24.73 -8.49 -2.45
C CYS A 139 -25.35 -8.99 -1.14
N SER A 140 -26.53 -8.48 -0.78
CA SER A 140 -27.25 -8.92 0.43
C SER A 140 -27.70 -10.38 0.36
N LEU A 141 -27.98 -10.95 -0.84
CA LEU A 141 -28.34 -12.36 -1.03
C LEU A 141 -27.19 -13.30 -0.65
N VAL A 142 -25.96 -12.86 -0.86
CA VAL A 142 -24.74 -13.61 -0.49
C VAL A 142 -24.13 -13.14 0.84
N GLY A 143 -24.89 -12.38 1.62
CA GLY A 143 -24.51 -11.96 2.98
C GLY A 143 -23.47 -10.86 3.07
N LEU A 144 -23.24 -10.09 1.99
CA LEU A 144 -22.31 -8.98 1.97
C LEU A 144 -22.96 -7.67 2.41
N ALA A 145 -22.19 -6.82 3.09
CA ALA A 145 -22.63 -5.49 3.44
C ALA A 145 -22.73 -4.58 2.20
N PRO A 146 -23.69 -3.62 2.18
CA PRO A 146 -23.73 -2.58 1.16
C PRO A 146 -22.44 -1.78 1.13
N GLY A 147 -21.98 -1.38 -0.05
CA GLY A 147 -20.76 -0.59 -0.21
C GLY A 147 -19.48 -1.39 -0.40
N LEU A 148 -19.48 -2.70 -0.17
CA LEU A 148 -18.31 -3.55 -0.45
C LEU A 148 -18.06 -3.69 -1.95
N VAL A 149 -19.11 -3.91 -2.73
CA VAL A 149 -19.06 -3.92 -4.20
C VAL A 149 -19.90 -2.76 -4.72
N GLU A 150 -19.29 -1.86 -5.46
CA GLU A 150 -19.90 -0.63 -5.95
C GLU A 150 -19.79 -0.53 -7.46
N ASN A 151 -20.85 -0.01 -8.07
CA ASN A 151 -20.75 0.47 -9.45
C ASN A 151 -20.01 1.80 -9.49
N VAL A 152 -19.05 1.94 -10.41
CA VAL A 152 -18.32 3.19 -10.62
C VAL A 152 -19.27 4.34 -10.99
N THR A 153 -20.35 4.04 -11.71
CA THR A 153 -21.29 5.03 -12.22
C THR A 153 -22.57 5.15 -11.39
N ASP A 154 -23.36 6.17 -11.68
CA ASP A 154 -24.69 6.37 -11.06
C ASP A 154 -25.74 5.31 -11.47
N GLY A 155 -25.37 4.39 -12.36
CA GLY A 155 -26.27 3.37 -12.93
C GLY A 155 -26.80 3.71 -14.32
N THR A 156 -26.40 4.85 -14.88
CA THR A 156 -26.70 5.21 -16.26
C THR A 156 -26.03 4.24 -17.22
N ASN A 157 -26.79 3.71 -18.19
CA ASN A 157 -26.27 2.79 -19.19
C ASN A 157 -25.49 3.51 -20.30
N ALA A 158 -24.49 2.83 -20.83
CA ALA A 158 -23.78 3.15 -22.07
C ALA A 158 -23.26 1.87 -22.73
N PHE A 159 -22.80 1.98 -23.96
CA PHE A 159 -22.27 0.88 -24.74
C PHE A 159 -20.79 1.13 -25.01
N LEU A 160 -19.97 0.13 -24.73
CA LEU A 160 -18.54 0.18 -24.96
C LEU A 160 -18.26 -0.09 -26.45
N VAL A 161 -17.52 0.82 -27.06
CA VAL A 161 -17.08 0.72 -28.46
C VAL A 161 -15.58 1.01 -28.53
N ALA A 162 -14.85 0.29 -29.36
CA ALA A 162 -13.43 0.53 -29.57
C ALA A 162 -13.10 0.91 -31.02
N LEU A 163 -12.12 1.80 -31.15
CA LEU A 163 -11.56 2.20 -32.43
C LEU A 163 -10.22 1.49 -32.62
N GLU A 164 -10.07 0.72 -33.71
CA GLU A 164 -8.82 0.10 -34.10
C GLU A 164 -7.93 1.07 -34.88
N LYS A 165 -6.60 0.84 -34.82
CA LYS A 165 -5.64 1.66 -35.57
C LYS A 165 -5.84 1.58 -37.09
N ASP A 166 -6.08 0.38 -37.64
CA ASP A 166 -5.99 0.13 -39.07
C ASP A 166 -7.24 -0.49 -39.68
N ARG A 167 -8.21 -1.00 -38.91
CA ARG A 167 -9.28 -1.84 -39.47
C ARG A 167 -10.71 -1.32 -39.33
N GLY A 168 -11.04 -0.63 -38.26
CA GLY A 168 -12.43 -0.22 -38.12
C GLY A 168 -12.87 0.13 -36.70
N VAL A 169 -14.10 -0.20 -36.39
CA VAL A 169 -14.73 0.02 -35.11
C VAL A 169 -15.24 -1.32 -34.59
N LEU A 170 -14.91 -1.66 -33.36
CA LEU A 170 -15.43 -2.81 -32.62
C LEU A 170 -16.65 -2.34 -31.84
N LEU A 171 -17.79 -3.00 -32.08
CA LEU A 171 -19.10 -2.49 -31.64
C LEU A 171 -19.49 -2.94 -30.23
N ASP A 172 -18.85 -3.99 -29.71
CA ASP A 172 -19.15 -4.53 -28.40
C ASP A 172 -17.91 -5.17 -27.74
N GLU A 173 -18.05 -5.56 -26.49
CA GLU A 173 -16.98 -6.17 -25.70
C GLU A 173 -16.54 -7.53 -26.28
N ALA A 174 -17.46 -8.32 -26.81
CA ALA A 174 -17.12 -9.63 -27.36
C ALA A 174 -16.13 -9.50 -28.54
N GLU A 175 -16.28 -8.46 -29.37
CA GLU A 175 -15.33 -8.15 -30.43
C GLU A 175 -13.99 -7.64 -29.87
N ILE A 176 -14.03 -6.85 -28.78
CA ILE A 176 -12.84 -6.29 -28.13
C ILE A 176 -11.95 -7.39 -27.54
N VAL A 177 -12.54 -8.39 -26.91
CA VAL A 177 -11.82 -9.51 -26.26
C VAL A 177 -11.52 -10.68 -27.21
N ASP A 178 -11.94 -10.66 -28.46
CA ASP A 178 -11.65 -11.76 -29.40
C ASP A 178 -10.16 -11.87 -29.70
N ALA A 179 -9.49 -12.79 -29.01
CA ALA A 179 -8.05 -13.04 -29.14
C ALA A 179 -7.59 -13.41 -30.57
N ARG A 180 -8.50 -13.86 -31.45
CA ARG A 180 -8.16 -14.25 -32.83
C ARG A 180 -7.86 -13.07 -33.73
N GLN A 181 -8.27 -11.87 -33.36
CA GLN A 181 -8.15 -10.71 -34.23
C GLN A 181 -6.83 -9.94 -34.08
N GLN A 182 -6.04 -10.13 -33.01
CA GLN A 182 -4.80 -9.38 -32.68
C GLN A 182 -4.99 -7.87 -32.87
N ASN A 183 -6.09 -7.34 -32.37
CA ASN A 183 -6.52 -5.98 -32.63
C ASN A 183 -5.64 -4.97 -31.88
N GLN A 184 -5.12 -3.99 -32.61
CA GLN A 184 -4.47 -2.84 -31.98
C GLN A 184 -5.51 -1.75 -31.71
N ILE A 185 -6.10 -1.76 -30.54
CA ILE A 185 -7.08 -0.76 -30.12
C ILE A 185 -6.37 0.59 -29.94
N SER A 186 -6.85 1.60 -30.65
CA SER A 186 -6.33 2.96 -30.53
C SER A 186 -7.06 3.77 -29.46
N ASP A 187 -8.37 3.57 -29.31
CA ASP A 187 -9.18 4.28 -28.32
C ASP A 187 -10.48 3.53 -27.99
N VAL A 188 -11.10 3.83 -26.82
CA VAL A 188 -12.41 3.32 -26.43
C VAL A 188 -13.38 4.45 -26.11
N PHE A 189 -14.68 4.21 -26.32
CA PHE A 189 -15.74 5.19 -26.18
C PHE A 189 -16.93 4.57 -25.46
N LEU A 190 -17.68 5.40 -24.72
CA LEU A 190 -18.96 5.04 -24.11
C LEU A 190 -20.06 5.78 -24.86
N VAL A 191 -20.71 5.09 -25.78
CA VAL A 191 -21.76 5.69 -26.64
C VAL A 191 -23.14 5.53 -26.01
N ASP A 192 -24.06 6.42 -26.38
CA ASP A 192 -25.39 6.54 -25.76
C ASP A 192 -26.38 5.47 -26.22
N ARG A 193 -26.11 4.79 -27.33
CA ARG A 193 -26.92 3.72 -27.89
C ARG A 193 -26.06 2.59 -28.47
N ARG A 194 -26.64 1.42 -28.62
CA ARG A 194 -26.00 0.33 -29.35
C ARG A 194 -25.85 0.71 -30.82
N LEU A 195 -24.64 0.56 -31.33
CA LEU A 195 -24.35 0.81 -32.74
C LEU A 195 -24.84 -0.35 -33.58
N SER A 196 -25.39 -0.02 -34.76
CA SER A 196 -25.90 -0.97 -35.76
C SER A 196 -24.83 -1.31 -36.82
N ASP A 197 -25.11 -2.34 -37.64
CA ASP A 197 -24.26 -2.65 -38.79
C ASP A 197 -24.25 -1.51 -39.82
N ALA A 198 -25.31 -0.71 -39.89
CA ALA A 198 -25.35 0.49 -40.74
C ALA A 198 -24.40 1.56 -40.21
N ASP A 199 -24.32 1.76 -38.90
CA ASP A 199 -23.33 2.66 -38.26
C ASP A 199 -21.90 2.17 -38.54
N ARG A 200 -21.67 0.85 -38.42
CA ARG A 200 -20.38 0.22 -38.74
C ARG A 200 -19.99 0.50 -40.19
N ALA A 201 -20.89 0.24 -41.13
CA ALA A 201 -20.65 0.49 -42.57
C ALA A 201 -20.33 1.96 -42.82
N HIS A 202 -21.09 2.89 -42.22
CA HIS A 202 -20.81 4.31 -42.32
C HIS A 202 -19.40 4.67 -41.80
N LEU A 203 -19.06 4.21 -40.59
CA LEU A 203 -17.77 4.50 -39.97
C LEU A 203 -16.60 3.90 -40.73
N GLN A 204 -16.75 2.73 -41.36
CA GLN A 204 -15.69 2.11 -42.16
C GLN A 204 -15.24 2.97 -43.36
N HIS A 205 -16.12 3.79 -43.91
CA HIS A 205 -15.80 4.68 -45.03
C HIS A 205 -15.13 6.00 -44.61
N LEU A 206 -15.11 6.32 -43.31
CA LEU A 206 -14.51 7.55 -42.80
C LEU A 206 -13.01 7.39 -42.50
N PRO A 207 -12.19 8.44 -42.66
CA PRO A 207 -10.85 8.50 -42.11
C PRO A 207 -10.87 8.36 -40.58
N ILE A 208 -9.79 7.85 -40.00
CA ILE A 208 -9.72 7.53 -38.57
C ILE A 208 -10.06 8.72 -37.65
N GLU A 209 -9.62 9.92 -38.01
CA GLU A 209 -9.92 11.12 -37.20
C GLU A 209 -11.41 11.49 -37.26
N GLN A 210 -12.06 11.29 -38.41
CA GLN A 210 -13.50 11.52 -38.53
C GLN A 210 -14.32 10.46 -37.80
N ARG A 211 -13.84 9.18 -37.75
CA ARG A 211 -14.45 8.14 -36.94
C ARG A 211 -14.37 8.52 -35.45
N ARG A 212 -13.19 8.99 -35.01
CA ARG A 212 -12.97 9.46 -33.65
C ARG A 212 -13.94 10.58 -33.29
N THR A 213 -14.02 11.61 -34.12
CA THR A 213 -14.93 12.75 -33.91
C THR A 213 -16.38 12.28 -33.84
N TRP A 214 -16.81 11.40 -34.74
CA TRP A 214 -18.17 10.86 -34.74
C TRP A 214 -18.46 10.09 -33.46
N LEU A 215 -17.54 9.24 -32.99
CA LEU A 215 -17.68 8.48 -31.74
C LEU A 215 -17.67 9.42 -30.51
N GLU A 216 -16.90 10.49 -30.52
CA GLU A 216 -16.93 11.51 -29.47
C GLU A 216 -18.26 12.25 -29.39
N GLU A 217 -18.83 12.62 -30.53
CA GLU A 217 -20.14 13.28 -30.62
C GLU A 217 -21.29 12.40 -30.09
N HIS A 218 -21.17 11.07 -30.26
CA HIS A 218 -22.14 10.08 -29.77
C HIS A 218 -21.79 9.53 -28.38
N SER A 219 -20.68 10.00 -27.80
CA SER A 219 -20.28 9.60 -26.44
C SER A 219 -21.07 10.35 -25.38
N LYS A 220 -21.49 9.62 -24.36
CA LYS A 220 -22.27 10.15 -23.26
C LYS A 220 -21.39 10.31 -22.02
N PRO A 221 -21.35 11.48 -21.37
CA PRO A 221 -20.69 11.62 -20.08
C PRO A 221 -21.49 10.90 -18.99
N ILE A 222 -20.97 9.81 -18.47
CA ILE A 222 -21.62 8.99 -17.43
C ILE A 222 -21.19 9.50 -16.04
N PRO A 223 -22.13 9.91 -15.17
CA PRO A 223 -21.81 10.46 -13.87
C PRO A 223 -21.20 9.44 -12.92
N LEU A 224 -20.28 9.88 -12.05
CA LEU A 224 -19.72 9.08 -10.97
C LEU A 224 -20.80 8.77 -9.91
N ASN A 225 -20.81 7.54 -9.39
CA ASN A 225 -21.60 7.14 -8.24
C ASN A 225 -21.28 8.02 -7.02
N ALA A 226 -22.31 8.62 -6.42
CA ALA A 226 -22.14 9.53 -5.29
C ALA A 226 -21.47 8.86 -4.08
N ARG A 227 -21.86 7.62 -3.76
CA ARG A 227 -21.27 6.84 -2.66
C ARG A 227 -19.80 6.50 -2.92
N LEU A 228 -19.46 6.14 -4.16
CA LEU A 228 -18.07 5.93 -4.54
C LEU A 228 -17.25 7.22 -4.47
N ARG A 229 -17.83 8.37 -4.83
CA ARG A 229 -17.17 9.69 -4.67
C ARG A 229 -16.78 9.95 -3.21
N GLU A 230 -17.67 9.67 -2.27
CA GLU A 230 -17.40 9.80 -0.84
C GLU A 230 -16.27 8.83 -0.41
N SER A 231 -16.38 7.56 -0.79
CA SER A 231 -15.34 6.55 -0.49
C SER A 231 -13.96 6.93 -1.05
N LEU A 232 -13.89 7.50 -2.26
CA LEU A 232 -12.64 7.99 -2.85
C LEU A 232 -12.05 9.17 -2.06
N GLY A 233 -12.90 10.06 -1.54
CA GLY A 233 -12.48 11.20 -0.71
C GLY A 233 -11.87 10.78 0.63
N GLU A 234 -12.36 9.70 1.20
CA GLU A 234 -11.93 9.16 2.51
C GLU A 234 -10.85 8.06 2.40
N ALA A 235 -10.60 7.53 1.20
CA ALA A 235 -9.68 6.44 0.99
C ALA A 235 -8.26 6.80 1.43
N SER A 236 -7.62 5.91 2.18
CA SER A 236 -6.19 5.99 2.48
C SER A 236 -5.35 5.35 1.36
N LEU A 237 -5.95 4.40 0.63
CA LEU A 237 -5.30 3.65 -0.45
C LEU A 237 -6.28 3.46 -1.60
N ILE A 238 -5.88 3.84 -2.80
CA ILE A 238 -6.59 3.60 -4.05
C ILE A 238 -5.73 2.69 -4.92
N ILE A 239 -6.28 1.60 -5.41
CA ILE A 239 -5.57 0.62 -6.22
C ILE A 239 -6.24 0.52 -7.58
N TYR A 240 -5.52 0.86 -8.64
CA TYR A 240 -5.88 0.51 -10.01
C TYR A 240 -5.35 -0.91 -10.23
N ALA A 241 -6.26 -1.86 -10.16
CA ALA A 241 -5.92 -3.29 -10.23
C ALA A 241 -5.50 -3.69 -11.66
N PRO A 242 -4.65 -4.71 -11.81
CA PRO A 242 -4.39 -5.30 -13.12
C PRO A 242 -5.64 -6.00 -13.66
N GLY A 243 -5.76 -6.04 -14.98
CA GLY A 243 -6.88 -6.67 -15.68
C GLY A 243 -6.87 -6.31 -17.15
N THR A 244 -7.91 -6.74 -17.89
CA THR A 244 -8.09 -6.34 -19.28
C THR A 244 -8.29 -4.83 -19.38
N GLN A 245 -7.46 -4.19 -20.21
CA GLN A 245 -7.33 -2.74 -20.21
C GLN A 245 -8.53 -2.05 -20.84
N HIS A 246 -8.87 -2.44 -22.08
CA HIS A 246 -9.84 -1.74 -22.90
C HIS A 246 -11.29 -2.14 -22.58
N SER A 247 -11.52 -3.41 -22.25
CA SER A 247 -12.86 -3.89 -21.92
C SER A 247 -13.26 -3.58 -20.48
N SER A 248 -12.33 -3.67 -19.51
CA SER A 248 -12.67 -3.59 -18.09
C SER A 248 -12.19 -2.32 -17.39
N LEU A 249 -10.93 -1.89 -17.58
CA LEU A 249 -10.36 -0.81 -16.78
C LEU A 249 -10.63 0.58 -17.35
N PHE A 250 -10.30 0.82 -18.60
CA PHE A 250 -10.43 2.15 -19.22
C PHE A 250 -11.87 2.67 -19.29
N PRO A 251 -12.91 1.83 -19.50
CA PRO A 251 -14.28 2.29 -19.40
C PRO A 251 -14.64 2.90 -18.04
N SER A 252 -14.08 2.35 -16.95
CA SER A 252 -14.22 2.95 -15.61
C SER A 252 -13.57 4.33 -15.54
N TYR A 253 -12.39 4.51 -16.14
CA TYR A 253 -11.65 5.78 -16.10
C TYR A 253 -12.32 6.89 -16.92
N LEU A 254 -13.17 6.53 -17.88
CA LEU A 254 -13.99 7.48 -18.67
C LEU A 254 -15.18 8.05 -17.87
N THR A 255 -15.46 7.55 -16.66
CA THR A 255 -16.55 8.06 -15.83
C THR A 255 -16.30 9.52 -15.47
N LYS A 256 -17.29 10.38 -15.77
CA LYS A 256 -17.21 11.82 -15.52
C LYS A 256 -16.91 12.11 -14.04
N ASP A 257 -15.98 13.01 -13.79
CA ASP A 257 -15.52 13.44 -12.47
C ASP A 257 -14.78 12.39 -11.62
N LEU A 258 -14.57 11.15 -12.09
CA LEU A 258 -13.81 10.13 -11.38
C LEU A 258 -12.38 10.62 -11.08
N SER A 259 -11.68 11.07 -12.11
CA SER A 259 -10.30 11.52 -11.99
C SER A 259 -10.16 12.76 -11.10
N ARG A 260 -11.16 13.65 -11.12
CA ARG A 260 -11.20 14.81 -10.22
C ARG A 260 -11.43 14.39 -8.76
N ALA A 261 -12.33 13.42 -8.51
CA ALA A 261 -12.55 12.88 -7.18
C ALA A 261 -11.30 12.19 -6.63
N ILE A 262 -10.59 11.42 -7.45
CA ILE A 262 -9.32 10.80 -7.07
C ILE A 262 -8.25 11.88 -6.78
N ALA A 263 -8.12 12.87 -7.67
CA ALA A 263 -7.11 13.92 -7.53
C ALA A 263 -7.33 14.82 -6.31
N SER A 264 -8.58 15.03 -5.90
CA SER A 264 -8.92 15.84 -4.72
C SER A 264 -8.47 15.19 -3.40
N ASN A 265 -8.32 13.88 -3.36
CA ASN A 265 -7.76 13.19 -2.22
C ASN A 265 -6.22 13.22 -2.27
N LEU A 266 -5.62 14.25 -1.66
CA LEU A 266 -4.17 14.49 -1.67
C LEU A 266 -3.39 13.55 -0.74
N THR A 267 -4.06 12.92 0.21
CA THR A 267 -3.42 12.09 1.24
C THR A 267 -3.40 10.60 0.89
N ALA A 268 -4.27 10.16 -0.02
CA ALA A 268 -4.32 8.77 -0.45
C ALA A 268 -3.06 8.34 -1.19
N MET A 269 -2.59 7.15 -0.90
CA MET A 269 -1.65 6.45 -1.75
C MET A 269 -2.41 5.83 -2.92
N LYS A 270 -1.89 5.96 -4.14
CA LYS A 270 -2.57 5.59 -5.39
C LYS A 270 -1.64 4.70 -6.21
N LEU A 271 -1.93 3.40 -6.22
CA LEU A 271 -1.08 2.38 -6.84
C LEU A 271 -1.66 1.96 -8.20
N LEU A 272 -0.92 2.15 -9.27
CA LEU A 272 -1.22 1.54 -10.56
C LEU A 272 -0.40 0.25 -10.69
N VAL A 273 -1.08 -0.89 -10.72
CA VAL A 273 -0.46 -2.21 -10.87
C VAL A 273 -0.59 -2.65 -12.33
N THR A 274 0.54 -2.79 -13.02
CA THR A 274 0.55 -3.21 -14.44
C THR A 274 0.36 -4.72 -14.56
N ASN A 275 -0.11 -5.18 -15.72
CA ASN A 275 -0.18 -6.62 -16.02
C ASN A 275 1.21 -7.24 -15.99
N ILE A 276 1.32 -8.47 -15.48
CA ILE A 276 2.55 -9.28 -15.55
C ILE A 276 2.65 -9.98 -16.90
N GLN A 277 1.53 -10.59 -17.34
CA GLN A 277 1.42 -11.28 -18.61
C GLN A 277 0.64 -10.44 -19.63
N ALA A 278 1.03 -10.55 -20.89
CA ALA A 278 0.29 -9.97 -21.99
C ALA A 278 -1.06 -10.70 -22.17
N ASP A 279 -2.08 -9.96 -22.58
CA ASP A 279 -3.38 -10.48 -22.97
C ASP A 279 -3.75 -10.06 -24.39
N ALA A 280 -4.91 -10.50 -24.87
CA ALA A 280 -5.35 -10.25 -26.24
C ALA A 280 -5.58 -8.76 -26.56
N GLU A 281 -5.86 -7.94 -25.53
CA GLU A 281 -6.13 -6.51 -25.71
C GLU A 281 -4.87 -5.65 -25.78
N ILE A 282 -3.73 -6.19 -25.34
CA ILE A 282 -2.44 -5.47 -25.27
C ILE A 282 -1.29 -6.24 -25.98
N PRO A 283 -1.50 -6.77 -27.19
CA PRO A 283 -0.48 -7.53 -27.89
C PRO A 283 0.77 -6.68 -28.14
N GLY A 284 1.93 -7.16 -27.66
CA GLY A 284 3.21 -6.47 -27.83
C GLY A 284 3.37 -5.17 -27.02
N SER A 285 2.45 -4.85 -26.11
CA SER A 285 2.58 -3.68 -25.23
C SER A 285 3.65 -3.89 -24.17
N THR A 286 4.34 -2.83 -23.81
CA THR A 286 5.27 -2.77 -22.68
C THR A 286 4.56 -2.25 -21.43
N ALA A 287 5.19 -2.40 -20.25
CA ALA A 287 4.66 -1.80 -19.02
C ALA A 287 4.54 -0.27 -19.12
N VAL A 288 5.44 0.37 -19.88
CA VAL A 288 5.37 1.81 -20.18
C VAL A 288 4.09 2.13 -20.98
N ASP A 289 3.80 1.36 -22.03
CA ASP A 289 2.59 1.55 -22.83
C ASP A 289 1.32 1.41 -21.97
N ILE A 290 1.28 0.43 -21.08
CA ILE A 290 0.15 0.23 -20.13
C ILE A 290 -0.01 1.44 -19.22
N VAL A 291 1.08 1.95 -18.64
CA VAL A 291 1.06 3.12 -17.76
C VAL A 291 0.61 4.38 -18.54
N GLU A 292 1.19 4.62 -19.71
CA GLU A 292 0.85 5.80 -20.53
C GLU A 292 -0.62 5.77 -20.96
N ARG A 293 -1.13 4.61 -21.34
CA ARG A 293 -2.55 4.44 -21.68
C ARG A 293 -3.47 4.68 -20.47
N ALA A 294 -3.14 4.13 -19.31
CA ALA A 294 -3.91 4.37 -18.08
C ALA A 294 -3.92 5.87 -17.72
N VAL A 295 -2.77 6.53 -17.79
CA VAL A 295 -2.66 7.99 -17.56
C VAL A 295 -3.48 8.78 -18.58
N TYR A 296 -3.45 8.39 -19.85
CA TYR A 296 -4.23 9.02 -20.91
C TYR A 296 -5.74 9.02 -20.60
N TYR A 297 -6.29 7.86 -20.20
CA TYR A 297 -7.71 7.76 -19.84
C TYR A 297 -8.04 8.46 -18.51
N LEU A 298 -7.19 8.34 -17.51
CA LEU A 298 -7.35 9.07 -16.23
C LEU A 298 -7.27 10.60 -16.43
N LYS A 299 -6.58 11.06 -17.44
CA LYS A 299 -6.57 12.48 -17.85
C LYS A 299 -7.70 12.82 -18.85
N GLU A 300 -8.78 12.06 -18.84
CA GLU A 300 -9.93 12.28 -19.75
C GLU A 300 -9.47 12.39 -21.22
N LYS A 301 -8.69 11.41 -21.66
CA LYS A 301 -8.04 11.37 -22.98
C LYS A 301 -7.11 12.58 -23.24
N GLY A 302 -6.34 12.95 -22.21
CA GLY A 302 -5.38 14.03 -22.25
C GLY A 302 -5.97 15.44 -22.09
N ARG A 303 -7.29 15.57 -21.93
CA ARG A 303 -7.97 16.88 -21.80
C ARG A 303 -7.88 17.48 -20.38
N LEU A 304 -7.61 16.66 -19.36
CA LEU A 304 -7.55 17.10 -17.98
C LEU A 304 -6.10 17.46 -17.57
N PRO A 305 -5.80 18.75 -17.33
CA PRO A 305 -4.43 19.20 -17.06
C PRO A 305 -4.05 18.99 -15.59
N LEU A 306 -4.11 17.73 -15.13
CA LEU A 306 -3.69 17.33 -13.79
C LEU A 306 -2.29 16.71 -13.83
N PRO A 307 -1.41 17.02 -12.85
CA PRO A 307 -0.13 16.33 -12.73
C PRO A 307 -0.36 14.87 -12.35
N VAL A 308 0.41 13.96 -12.94
CA VAL A 308 0.29 12.52 -12.68
C VAL A 308 0.31 12.16 -11.19
N PRO A 309 1.18 12.76 -10.32
CA PRO A 309 1.18 12.42 -8.90
C PRO A 309 -0.13 12.69 -8.15
N SER A 310 -1.04 13.50 -8.71
CA SER A 310 -2.39 13.67 -8.13
C SER A 310 -3.32 12.48 -8.42
N LEU A 311 -3.04 11.72 -9.48
CA LEU A 311 -3.82 10.56 -9.93
C LEU A 311 -3.18 9.23 -9.54
N ILE A 312 -1.86 9.14 -9.62
CA ILE A 312 -1.07 7.93 -9.34
C ILE A 312 0.16 8.34 -8.54
N THR A 313 0.43 7.65 -7.44
CA THR A 313 1.63 7.88 -6.61
C THR A 313 2.72 6.83 -6.82
N HIS A 314 2.36 5.64 -7.32
CA HIS A 314 3.30 4.56 -7.59
C HIS A 314 2.85 3.74 -8.80
N TYR A 315 3.78 3.46 -9.70
CA TYR A 315 3.65 2.44 -10.74
C TYR A 315 4.28 1.15 -10.23
N ILE A 316 3.49 0.11 -10.05
CA ILE A 316 3.95 -1.20 -9.59
C ILE A 316 4.13 -2.07 -10.83
N ILE A 317 5.39 -2.30 -11.18
CA ILE A 317 5.80 -2.98 -12.42
C ILE A 317 6.59 -4.23 -12.08
N ASN A 318 6.15 -5.40 -12.57
CA ASN A 318 6.91 -6.64 -12.40
C ASN A 318 8.18 -6.62 -13.23
N ASP A 319 9.28 -7.12 -12.67
CA ASP A 319 10.53 -7.29 -13.41
C ASP A 319 10.51 -8.65 -14.15
N PRO A 320 10.39 -8.67 -15.49
CA PRO A 320 10.34 -9.91 -16.25
C PRO A 320 11.67 -10.67 -16.23
N ASN A 321 12.79 -10.02 -15.85
CA ASN A 321 14.10 -10.67 -15.83
C ASN A 321 14.35 -11.53 -14.58
N VAL A 322 13.48 -11.44 -13.57
CA VAL A 322 13.58 -12.17 -12.29
C VAL A 322 12.50 -13.24 -12.19
N SER A 323 11.75 -13.48 -13.27
CA SER A 323 10.64 -14.41 -13.30
C SER A 323 11.11 -15.85 -13.17
N GLU A 324 10.44 -16.62 -12.30
CA GLU A 324 10.68 -18.04 -12.05
C GLU A 324 9.67 -18.95 -12.78
N ALA A 325 8.62 -18.40 -13.38
CA ALA A 325 7.63 -19.17 -14.09
C ALA A 325 8.13 -19.56 -15.49
N ASP A 326 7.54 -20.63 -16.06
CA ASP A 326 7.96 -21.22 -17.33
C ASP A 326 8.04 -20.18 -18.47
N ALA A 327 9.08 -20.27 -19.28
CA ALA A 327 9.43 -19.31 -20.32
C ALA A 327 8.37 -19.11 -21.44
N ASP A 328 7.32 -19.94 -21.49
CA ASP A 328 6.21 -19.81 -22.43
C ASP A 328 5.14 -18.79 -22.03
N ALA A 329 5.17 -18.28 -20.80
CA ALA A 329 4.28 -17.20 -20.38
C ALA A 329 4.77 -15.88 -20.99
N GLY A 330 4.00 -15.28 -21.87
CA GLY A 330 4.32 -14.00 -22.53
C GLY A 330 4.34 -12.86 -21.52
N TYR A 331 5.48 -12.64 -20.87
CA TYR A 331 5.66 -11.54 -19.92
C TYR A 331 5.63 -10.18 -20.62
N VAL A 332 4.99 -9.20 -19.95
CA VAL A 332 4.99 -7.82 -20.41
C VAL A 332 6.40 -7.23 -20.25
N PRO A 333 7.06 -6.79 -21.34
CA PRO A 333 8.37 -6.14 -21.24
C PRO A 333 8.30 -4.81 -20.52
N LEU A 334 9.41 -4.37 -19.91
CA LEU A 334 9.44 -3.08 -19.17
C LEU A 334 9.17 -1.87 -20.07
N GLY A 335 9.77 -1.83 -21.26
CA GLY A 335 9.78 -0.63 -22.11
C GLY A 335 10.81 0.40 -21.64
N ARG A 336 10.70 1.62 -22.15
CA ARG A 336 11.60 2.73 -21.86
C ARG A 336 11.06 3.57 -20.72
N LEU A 337 11.35 3.17 -19.48
CA LEU A 337 10.80 3.78 -18.25
C LEU A 337 11.09 5.28 -18.12
N GLU A 338 12.17 5.77 -18.72
CA GLU A 338 12.56 7.17 -18.75
C GLU A 338 11.62 8.07 -19.57
N THR A 339 10.76 7.48 -20.42
CA THR A 339 9.78 8.23 -21.23
C THR A 339 8.49 8.53 -20.50
N LEU A 340 8.24 7.89 -19.36
CA LEU A 340 7.05 8.14 -18.53
C LEU A 340 7.00 9.62 -18.10
N GLU A 341 5.80 10.19 -17.98
CA GLU A 341 5.61 11.57 -17.53
C GLU A 341 6.25 11.83 -16.14
N ASP A 342 6.21 10.84 -15.24
CA ASP A 342 6.95 10.89 -13.98
C ASP A 342 7.61 9.55 -13.64
N PRO A 343 8.84 9.31 -14.14
CA PRO A 343 9.55 8.06 -13.89
C PRO A 343 9.96 7.83 -12.42
N ARG A 344 9.89 8.87 -11.57
CA ARG A 344 10.17 8.76 -10.12
C ARG A 344 9.16 7.89 -9.39
N LEU A 345 7.97 7.70 -9.95
CA LEU A 345 6.89 6.90 -9.36
C LEU A 345 7.07 5.39 -9.58
N VAL A 346 8.04 4.99 -10.40
CA VAL A 346 8.29 3.59 -10.76
C VAL A 346 8.79 2.80 -9.55
N ARG A 347 8.18 1.62 -9.36
CA ARG A 347 8.60 0.58 -8.40
C ARG A 347 8.66 -0.74 -9.14
N ILE A 348 9.87 -1.18 -9.47
CA ILE A 348 10.12 -2.47 -10.10
C ILE A 348 10.44 -3.49 -9.02
N GLY A 349 9.83 -4.67 -9.13
CA GLY A 349 10.07 -5.76 -8.19
C GLY A 349 9.54 -7.08 -8.71
N HIS A 350 9.79 -8.15 -7.97
CA HIS A 350 9.25 -9.47 -8.25
C HIS A 350 7.87 -9.61 -7.58
N TYR A 351 6.83 -9.32 -8.34
CA TYR A 351 5.44 -9.27 -7.85
C TYR A 351 4.60 -10.49 -8.22
N GLU A 352 5.17 -11.49 -8.87
CA GLU A 352 4.48 -12.73 -9.25
C GLU A 352 4.53 -13.79 -8.14
N ASP A 353 3.62 -14.76 -8.24
CA ASP A 353 3.50 -15.88 -7.30
C ASP A 353 4.54 -17.00 -7.52
N GLY A 354 5.36 -16.90 -8.55
CA GLY A 354 6.42 -17.87 -8.89
C GLY A 354 5.90 -19.22 -9.42
N VAL A 355 4.59 -19.41 -9.56
CA VAL A 355 3.96 -20.65 -10.01
C VAL A 355 3.10 -20.44 -11.25
N SER A 356 2.16 -19.48 -11.19
CA SER A 356 1.20 -19.23 -12.25
C SER A 356 1.50 -17.98 -13.07
N GLY A 357 2.54 -17.22 -12.71
CA GLY A 357 2.85 -15.92 -13.31
C GLY A 357 1.81 -14.83 -13.02
N ARG A 358 0.95 -15.05 -11.99
CA ARG A 358 -0.02 -14.07 -11.53
C ARG A 358 0.55 -13.23 -10.41
N HIS A 359 -0.09 -12.10 -10.15
CA HIS A 359 0.31 -11.23 -9.04
C HIS A 359 0.17 -11.93 -7.68
N ASP A 360 1.24 -11.91 -6.90
CA ASP A 360 1.20 -12.18 -5.47
C ASP A 360 0.78 -10.88 -4.75
N ALA A 361 -0.45 -10.85 -4.29
CA ALA A 361 -0.99 -9.68 -3.61
C ALA A 361 -0.22 -9.31 -2.33
N SER A 362 0.47 -10.26 -1.68
CA SER A 362 1.31 -9.98 -0.50
C SER A 362 2.56 -9.21 -0.90
N LYS A 363 3.21 -9.61 -1.97
CA LYS A 363 4.40 -8.91 -2.49
C LYS A 363 4.06 -7.50 -2.96
N VAL A 364 2.89 -7.32 -3.59
CA VAL A 364 2.42 -6.01 -4.06
C VAL A 364 2.02 -5.10 -2.92
N LEU A 365 1.28 -5.60 -1.93
CA LEU A 365 0.57 -4.78 -0.95
C LEU A 365 1.28 -4.66 0.40
N ALA A 366 2.07 -5.66 0.83
CA ALA A 366 2.69 -5.66 2.15
C ALA A 366 3.46 -4.36 2.47
N PRO A 367 4.32 -3.82 1.57
CA PRO A 367 5.07 -2.61 1.87
C PRO A 367 4.20 -1.38 2.15
N PHE A 368 3.02 -1.35 1.53
CA PHE A 368 2.07 -0.25 1.67
C PHE A 368 1.14 -0.45 2.87
N LEU A 369 0.63 -1.67 3.08
CA LEU A 369 -0.23 -2.00 4.21
C LEU A 369 0.48 -1.80 5.54
N GLU A 370 1.72 -2.24 5.67
CA GLU A 370 2.51 -2.00 6.86
C GLU A 370 2.63 -0.49 7.17
N SER A 371 2.87 0.32 6.13
CA SER A 371 2.93 1.78 6.28
C SER A 371 1.59 2.39 6.72
N PHE A 372 0.44 1.84 6.28
CA PHE A 372 -0.88 2.34 6.64
C PHE A 372 -1.34 1.87 8.02
N LEU A 373 -1.14 0.61 8.32
CA LEU A 373 -1.52 0.04 9.60
C LEU A 373 -0.71 0.65 10.74
N SER A 374 0.58 0.91 10.48
CA SER A 374 1.42 1.62 11.43
C SER A 374 0.99 3.08 11.65
N ARG A 375 0.39 3.75 10.65
CA ARG A 375 -0.14 5.12 10.80
C ARG A 375 -1.48 5.19 11.53
N ARG A 376 -2.32 4.17 11.44
CA ARG A 376 -3.62 4.13 12.15
C ARG A 376 -3.49 3.70 13.60
N ARG A 377 -2.57 2.80 13.89
CA ARG A 377 -2.15 2.49 15.26
C ARG A 377 -1.30 3.66 15.73
N ARG A 378 -1.64 4.27 16.87
CA ARG A 378 -0.72 5.22 17.52
C ARG A 378 0.62 4.52 17.69
N GLN A 379 1.64 5.04 17.00
CA GLN A 379 2.98 4.47 17.08
C GLN A 379 3.47 4.60 18.50
N ARG A 380 4.09 3.55 19.02
CA ARG A 380 4.63 3.53 20.38
C ARG A 380 6.13 3.81 20.33
N VAL A 381 6.54 4.81 21.09
CA VAL A 381 7.93 5.24 21.17
C VAL A 381 8.45 5.04 22.59
N ALA A 382 9.54 4.27 22.72
CA ALA A 382 10.29 4.16 23.97
C ALA A 382 11.44 5.15 23.97
N VAL A 383 11.59 5.96 25.01
CA VAL A 383 12.72 6.89 25.17
C VAL A 383 13.53 6.46 26.39
N TRP A 384 14.82 6.21 26.22
CA TRP A 384 15.76 5.95 27.32
C TRP A 384 16.54 7.20 27.67
N LEU A 385 16.31 7.75 28.86
CA LEU A 385 17.07 8.84 29.44
C LEU A 385 18.21 8.28 30.29
N TYR A 386 19.44 8.51 29.86
CA TYR A 386 20.61 7.99 30.57
C TYR A 386 21.60 9.11 30.95
N ASP A 387 22.57 8.78 31.79
CA ASP A 387 23.67 9.65 32.25
C ASP A 387 23.19 10.94 32.93
N ALA A 388 22.05 10.84 33.64
CA ALA A 388 21.52 11.96 34.40
C ALA A 388 22.35 12.21 35.65
N VAL A 389 22.80 13.43 35.85
CA VAL A 389 23.62 13.82 37.02
C VAL A 389 22.75 14.07 38.26
N SER A 390 21.43 14.28 38.04
CA SER A 390 20.45 14.54 39.11
C SER A 390 19.03 14.40 38.61
N LEU A 391 18.08 14.25 39.53
CA LEU A 391 16.62 14.26 39.23
C LEU A 391 16.20 15.53 38.45
N ASN A 392 16.76 16.68 38.81
CA ASN A 392 16.49 17.93 38.12
C ASN A 392 16.88 17.90 36.63
N LYS A 393 17.93 17.17 36.26
CA LYS A 393 18.34 17.03 34.86
C LYS A 393 17.41 16.09 34.07
N LEU A 394 16.89 15.05 34.73
CA LEU A 394 15.83 14.22 34.17
C LEU A 394 14.56 15.04 33.94
N SER A 395 14.10 15.76 34.96
CA SER A 395 12.91 16.65 34.85
C SER A 395 13.10 17.71 33.76
N GLN A 396 14.28 18.31 33.67
CA GLN A 396 14.61 19.27 32.63
C GLN A 396 14.46 18.64 31.23
N SER A 397 15.02 17.43 31.03
CA SER A 397 14.94 16.74 29.74
C SER A 397 13.48 16.46 29.33
N VAL A 398 12.65 16.01 30.29
CA VAL A 398 11.21 15.78 30.07
C VAL A 398 10.49 17.07 29.70
N LEU A 399 10.74 18.16 30.43
CA LEU A 399 10.13 19.48 30.13
C LEU A 399 10.53 19.99 28.74
N GLU A 400 11.78 19.82 28.36
CA GLU A 400 12.28 20.21 27.03
C GLU A 400 11.63 19.36 25.93
N MET A 401 11.42 18.07 26.15
CA MET A 401 10.66 17.22 25.21
C MET A 401 9.22 17.70 25.06
N LEU A 402 8.56 18.08 26.14
CA LEU A 402 7.19 18.63 26.11
C LEU A 402 7.14 19.97 25.37
N ARG A 403 8.14 20.86 25.59
CA ARG A 403 8.26 22.13 24.82
C ARG A 403 8.51 21.87 23.34
N GLY A 404 9.24 20.81 23.02
CA GLY A 404 9.45 20.36 21.64
C GLY A 404 8.19 19.80 20.97
N GLY A 405 7.07 19.68 21.70
CA GLY A 405 5.79 19.23 21.16
C GLY A 405 5.69 17.70 21.02
N VAL A 406 6.37 16.94 21.86
CA VAL A 406 6.32 15.46 21.83
C VAL A 406 4.89 14.92 21.94
N GLN A 407 4.02 15.60 22.69
CA GLN A 407 2.61 15.27 22.87
C GLN A 407 1.76 15.50 21.59
N ASP A 408 2.22 16.38 20.69
CA ASP A 408 1.51 16.77 19.48
C ASP A 408 1.83 15.84 18.29
N LEU A 409 2.77 14.92 18.46
CA LEU A 409 3.20 13.98 17.42
C LEU A 409 2.16 12.88 17.11
N GLY A 410 1.09 12.76 17.89
CA GLY A 410 0.06 11.73 17.70
C GLY A 410 0.56 10.30 18.00
N VAL A 411 1.57 10.16 18.87
CA VAL A 411 2.19 8.89 19.25
C VAL A 411 2.08 8.65 20.75
N ASP A 412 2.18 7.38 21.17
CA ASP A 412 2.25 7.01 22.57
C ASP A 412 3.72 6.94 23.01
N VAL A 413 4.16 7.92 23.78
CA VAL A 413 5.54 8.00 24.27
C VAL A 413 5.64 7.48 25.69
N THR A 414 6.55 6.54 25.90
CA THR A 414 6.96 6.06 27.23
C THR A 414 8.42 6.43 27.47
N VAL A 415 8.67 7.25 28.45
CA VAL A 415 10.02 7.66 28.87
C VAL A 415 10.49 6.76 30.00
N PHE A 416 11.59 6.07 29.77
CA PHE A 416 12.27 5.24 30.73
C PHE A 416 13.48 6.00 31.30
N TYR A 417 13.69 5.88 32.61
CA TYR A 417 14.80 6.49 33.34
C TYR A 417 15.19 5.62 34.54
N SER A 418 16.30 5.94 35.17
CA SER A 418 16.71 5.29 36.41
C SER A 418 17.04 6.34 37.49
N ALA A 419 16.31 6.30 38.60
CA ALA A 419 16.51 7.18 39.75
C ALA A 419 16.00 6.51 41.03
N ASP A 420 16.48 6.97 42.17
CA ASP A 420 16.07 6.45 43.51
C ASP A 420 14.60 6.83 43.81
N THR A 421 14.10 7.95 43.31
CA THR A 421 12.74 8.45 43.50
C THR A 421 12.03 8.58 42.16
N ASP A 422 10.71 8.51 42.17
CA ASP A 422 9.93 8.62 40.96
C ASP A 422 9.87 10.10 40.49
N LEU A 423 9.92 10.27 39.18
CA LEU A 423 9.91 11.59 38.53
C LEU A 423 8.54 12.25 38.62
N ASP A 424 7.47 11.44 38.67
CA ASP A 424 6.09 11.93 38.77
C ASP A 424 5.89 12.80 40.01
N ASP A 425 6.59 12.49 41.13
CA ASP A 425 6.54 13.30 42.34
C ASP A 425 7.17 14.70 42.20
N ALA A 426 7.98 14.90 41.15
CA ALA A 426 8.58 16.20 40.84
C ALA A 426 7.67 17.12 40.02
N PHE A 427 6.56 16.58 39.47
CA PHE A 427 5.60 17.32 38.67
C PHE A 427 4.26 17.45 39.40
N MET A 428 3.76 18.65 39.52
CA MET A 428 2.51 18.92 40.25
C MET A 428 1.24 18.54 39.48
N GLN A 429 1.36 18.06 38.22
CA GLN A 429 0.26 17.69 37.34
C GLN A 429 0.60 16.43 36.54
N PRO A 430 -0.40 15.62 36.15
CA PRO A 430 -0.19 14.48 35.25
C PRO A 430 0.43 14.94 33.92
N LEU A 431 1.45 14.23 33.46
CA LEU A 431 2.10 14.50 32.18
C LEU A 431 1.35 13.81 31.02
N PRO A 432 1.35 14.39 29.81
CA PRO A 432 0.73 13.79 28.62
C PRO A 432 1.55 12.63 28.04
N ILE A 433 2.63 12.20 28.72
CA ILE A 433 3.51 11.09 28.35
C ILE A 433 3.67 10.15 29.53
N ALA A 434 3.87 8.85 29.26
CA ALA A 434 4.10 7.88 30.33
C ALA A 434 5.56 7.91 30.82
N LEU A 435 5.75 7.93 32.14
CA LEU A 435 7.06 7.85 32.80
C LEU A 435 7.25 6.46 33.44
N ARG A 436 8.45 5.88 33.33
CA ARG A 436 8.80 4.60 33.95
C ARG A 436 10.19 4.61 34.54
N ASN A 437 10.24 4.45 35.86
CA ASN A 437 11.47 4.33 36.58
C ASN A 437 11.96 2.87 36.59
N LEU A 438 13.12 2.64 36.00
CA LEU A 438 13.82 1.36 36.05
C LEU A 438 14.77 1.40 37.28
N ARG A 439 14.19 1.32 38.48
CA ARG A 439 14.94 1.49 39.75
C ARG A 439 16.19 0.63 39.79
N PRO A 440 17.30 1.12 40.35
CA PRO A 440 18.58 0.39 40.44
C PRO A 440 18.57 -0.72 41.50
N GLY A 441 17.47 -1.48 41.60
CA GLY A 441 17.25 -2.47 42.64
C GLY A 441 17.88 -3.86 42.44
N GLY A 442 18.97 -3.98 41.66
CA GLY A 442 19.68 -5.26 41.52
C GLY A 442 20.20 -5.59 40.12
N GLY A 443 20.15 -4.66 39.17
CA GLY A 443 20.62 -4.90 37.79
C GLY A 443 21.02 -3.63 37.07
N ASP A 444 21.55 -3.80 35.86
CA ASP A 444 21.90 -2.73 34.93
C ASP A 444 20.62 -2.13 34.33
N PRO A 445 20.32 -0.83 34.56
CA PRO A 445 19.09 -0.19 34.06
C PRO A 445 18.99 -0.19 32.52
N GLY A 446 20.13 -0.09 31.81
CA GLY A 446 20.14 -0.18 30.35
C GLY A 446 19.73 -1.57 29.84
N LYS A 447 20.11 -2.65 30.56
CA LYS A 447 19.61 -4.01 30.26
C LYS A 447 18.13 -4.15 30.56
N ALA A 448 17.65 -3.57 31.66
CA ALA A 448 16.23 -3.55 32.00
C ALA A 448 15.40 -2.81 30.93
N PHE A 449 15.94 -1.72 30.34
CA PHE A 449 15.33 -1.06 29.23
C PHE A 449 15.27 -1.95 27.97
N LEU A 450 16.36 -2.65 27.61
CA LEU A 450 16.35 -3.59 26.48
C LEU A 450 15.32 -4.72 26.69
N GLN A 451 15.19 -5.21 27.91
CA GLN A 451 14.17 -6.21 28.27
C GLN A 451 12.76 -5.62 28.09
N ALA A 452 12.52 -4.39 28.56
CA ALA A 452 11.23 -3.71 28.37
C ALA A 452 10.89 -3.46 26.89
N LEU A 453 11.88 -3.27 26.03
CA LEU A 453 11.67 -3.23 24.58
C LEU A 453 11.29 -4.60 24.00
N ALA A 454 11.91 -5.68 24.49
CA ALA A 454 11.61 -7.04 24.04
C ALA A 454 10.23 -7.52 24.47
N ASP A 455 9.82 -7.16 25.70
CA ASP A 455 8.55 -7.58 26.30
C ASP A 455 7.33 -6.80 25.80
N ARG A 456 7.55 -5.69 25.08
CA ARG A 456 6.50 -4.80 24.60
C ARG A 456 6.68 -4.47 23.13
N GLU A 457 5.57 -4.27 22.47
CA GLU A 457 5.56 -3.82 21.09
C GLU A 457 5.77 -2.30 21.00
N PHE A 458 7.01 -1.86 20.97
CA PHE A 458 7.38 -0.52 20.57
C PHE A 458 7.78 -0.50 19.09
N ASP A 459 7.33 0.51 18.38
CA ASP A 459 7.67 0.70 16.95
C ASP A 459 9.05 1.35 16.83
N TYR A 460 9.31 2.35 17.69
CA TYR A 460 10.56 3.10 17.71
C TYR A 460 11.13 3.19 19.12
N ALA A 461 12.43 3.36 19.17
CA ALA A 461 13.13 3.60 20.42
C ALA A 461 14.17 4.71 20.24
N ALA A 462 14.28 5.56 21.24
CA ALA A 462 15.22 6.67 21.26
C ALA A 462 16.10 6.62 22.49
N ILE A 463 17.34 7.05 22.32
CA ILE A 463 18.34 7.14 23.37
C ILE A 463 18.74 8.60 23.52
N PHE A 464 18.68 9.12 24.74
CA PHE A 464 18.95 10.51 25.02
C PHE A 464 19.82 10.67 26.28
N GLU A 465 20.93 11.37 26.14
CA GLU A 465 21.84 11.70 27.23
C GLU A 465 21.29 12.89 28.04
N SER A 466 20.83 12.62 29.24
CA SER A 466 20.22 13.61 30.16
C SER A 466 21.23 14.35 31.04
N SER A 467 22.47 14.48 30.58
CA SER A 467 23.54 15.22 31.29
C SER A 467 23.27 16.73 31.36
N GLY A 468 22.31 17.23 30.60
CA GLY A 468 22.04 18.66 30.40
C GLY A 468 22.91 19.32 29.34
N MET A 469 23.71 18.53 28.59
CA MET A 469 24.50 19.03 27.46
C MET A 469 23.74 19.01 26.13
N TYR A 470 22.71 18.18 26.02
CA TYR A 470 21.79 18.12 24.90
C TYR A 470 20.44 18.69 25.28
N ARG A 471 19.67 19.14 24.30
CA ARG A 471 18.31 19.67 24.49
C ARG A 471 17.26 18.60 24.16
N GLY A 472 16.26 18.47 25.01
CA GLY A 472 15.15 17.55 24.79
C GLY A 472 14.33 17.88 23.54
N GLU A 473 14.25 19.16 23.15
CA GLU A 473 13.63 19.58 21.89
C GLU A 473 14.32 18.98 20.66
N ASP A 474 15.65 18.83 20.70
CA ASP A 474 16.41 18.22 19.59
C ASP A 474 16.05 16.74 19.43
N LEU A 475 15.82 16.01 20.54
CA LEU A 475 15.33 14.63 20.46
C LEU A 475 13.98 14.55 19.76
N VAL A 476 13.05 15.45 20.12
CA VAL A 476 11.71 15.48 19.51
C VAL A 476 11.78 15.71 18.00
N SER A 477 12.72 16.52 17.53
CA SER A 477 12.93 16.77 16.11
C SER A 477 13.35 15.54 15.28
N LEU A 478 13.84 14.48 15.95
CA LEU A 478 14.22 13.23 15.27
C LEU A 478 13.00 12.35 14.94
N PHE A 479 11.88 12.52 15.62
CA PHE A 479 10.72 11.64 15.44
C PHE A 479 9.97 11.84 14.11
N PRO A 480 9.61 13.06 13.67
CA PRO A 480 8.83 13.23 12.44
C PRO A 480 9.45 12.55 11.20
N PRO A 481 10.76 12.72 10.89
CA PRO A 481 11.35 12.04 9.76
C PRO A 481 11.41 10.51 9.94
N LEU A 482 11.62 10.00 11.17
CA LEU A 482 11.61 8.57 11.46
C LEU A 482 10.20 7.98 11.29
N MET A 483 9.19 8.65 11.82
CA MET A 483 7.79 8.21 11.78
C MET A 483 7.16 8.30 10.39
N SER A 484 7.80 8.98 9.44
CA SER A 484 7.36 8.99 8.03
C SER A 484 7.38 7.59 7.39
N GLY A 485 7.98 6.61 8.07
CA GLY A 485 8.07 5.21 7.64
C GLY A 485 9.15 4.95 6.57
N ARG A 486 9.86 6.00 6.12
CA ARG A 486 10.92 5.91 5.10
C ARG A 486 12.30 5.68 5.68
N LEU A 487 12.47 5.95 6.97
CA LEU A 487 13.76 5.85 7.65
C LEU A 487 13.72 4.75 8.71
N ASP A 488 14.85 4.08 8.88
CA ASP A 488 15.07 3.10 9.95
C ASP A 488 15.73 3.72 11.17
N ALA A 489 16.47 4.83 10.94
CA ALA A 489 17.15 5.54 12.00
C ALA A 489 17.31 7.04 11.69
N VAL A 490 17.24 7.86 12.74
CA VAL A 490 17.62 9.28 12.70
C VAL A 490 18.67 9.50 13.80
N TRP A 491 19.80 10.05 13.39
CA TRP A 491 20.98 10.20 14.23
C TRP A 491 21.27 11.66 14.48
N GLY A 492 21.25 12.08 15.71
CA GLY A 492 21.62 13.43 16.07
C GLY A 492 23.11 13.67 15.87
N SER A 493 23.50 14.69 15.14
CA SER A 493 24.90 15.02 14.90
C SER A 493 25.24 16.43 15.39
N ARG A 494 26.32 16.52 16.14
CA ARG A 494 26.92 17.79 16.60
C ARG A 494 27.83 18.40 15.55
N ARG A 495 27.97 17.81 14.36
CA ARG A 495 29.08 18.02 13.45
C ARG A 495 28.69 18.17 11.98
N LEU A 496 27.43 18.50 11.72
CA LEU A 496 26.96 18.64 10.35
C LEU A 496 27.50 19.90 9.65
N SER A 497 27.94 20.90 10.42
CA SER A 497 28.62 22.05 9.84
C SER A 497 30.04 22.26 10.43
N VAL A 498 30.92 22.86 9.65
CA VAL A 498 32.28 23.21 10.11
C VAL A 498 32.24 24.18 11.29
N LYS A 499 31.28 25.11 11.29
CA LYS A 499 31.08 26.06 12.41
C LYS A 499 30.68 25.33 13.70
N ASP A 500 29.82 24.31 13.61
CA ASP A 500 29.41 23.52 14.76
C ASP A 500 30.57 22.70 15.33
N ILE A 501 31.40 22.15 14.45
CA ILE A 501 32.63 21.45 14.84
C ILE A 501 33.57 22.40 15.61
N GLU A 502 33.87 23.55 15.06
CA GLU A 502 34.76 24.52 15.71
C GLU A 502 34.18 25.03 17.04
N ALA A 503 32.93 25.40 17.08
CA ALA A 503 32.26 25.87 18.29
C ALA A 503 32.27 24.79 19.40
N SER A 504 31.92 23.54 19.05
CA SER A 504 31.94 22.40 19.97
C SER A 504 33.33 22.15 20.55
N TYR A 505 34.38 22.20 19.70
CA TYR A 505 35.75 21.97 20.17
C TYR A 505 36.35 23.15 20.93
N ARG A 506 36.10 24.40 20.52
CA ARG A 506 36.55 25.59 21.24
C ARG A 506 35.97 25.68 22.65
N LEU A 507 34.69 25.34 22.82
CA LEU A 507 34.04 25.33 24.12
C LEU A 507 34.56 24.17 25.00
N ARG A 508 34.76 22.99 24.41
CA ARG A 508 35.13 21.75 25.10
C ARG A 508 36.55 21.72 25.60
N TYR A 509 37.48 22.37 24.89
CA TYR A 509 38.94 22.28 25.12
C TYR A 509 39.59 23.63 25.35
N ARG A 510 38.88 24.62 25.87
CA ARG A 510 39.30 26.02 26.06
C ARG A 510 40.67 26.20 26.69
N HIS A 511 41.17 25.21 27.45
CA HIS A 511 42.44 25.25 28.17
C HIS A 511 43.38 24.08 27.86
N LYS A 512 43.07 23.18 26.92
CA LYS A 512 43.89 21.98 26.62
C LYS A 512 43.90 21.68 25.12
N ALA A 513 44.58 22.50 24.33
CA ALA A 513 44.60 22.42 22.87
C ALA A 513 45.07 21.05 22.32
N LEU A 514 46.08 20.43 22.93
CA LEU A 514 46.60 19.11 22.53
C LEU A 514 45.56 17.98 22.68
N LEU A 515 44.75 18.00 23.76
CA LEU A 515 43.69 17.05 23.97
C LEU A 515 42.51 17.29 23.01
N GLY A 516 42.26 18.55 22.63
CA GLY A 516 41.27 18.91 21.61
C GLY A 516 41.63 18.31 20.26
N THR A 517 42.88 18.46 19.85
CA THR A 517 43.39 17.96 18.57
C THR A 517 43.34 16.43 18.49
N SER A 518 43.77 15.72 19.55
CA SER A 518 43.74 14.27 19.56
C SER A 518 42.30 13.69 19.54
N SER A 519 41.36 14.32 20.25
CA SER A 519 39.94 13.95 20.23
C SER A 519 39.30 14.26 18.87
N TYR A 520 39.69 15.35 18.23
CA TYR A 520 39.25 15.70 16.88
C TYR A 520 39.69 14.64 15.87
N ILE A 521 40.96 14.31 15.83
CA ILE A 521 41.55 13.29 14.95
C ILE A 521 40.88 11.92 15.21
N GLY A 522 40.78 11.51 16.48
CA GLY A 522 40.19 10.22 16.85
C GLY A 522 38.74 10.05 16.37
N SER A 523 37.97 11.11 16.42
CA SER A 523 36.55 11.05 15.95
C SER A 523 36.46 11.01 14.44
N HIS A 524 37.34 11.68 13.70
CA HIS A 524 37.41 11.59 12.24
C HIS A 524 37.92 10.21 11.78
N LEU A 525 38.81 9.58 12.53
CA LEU A 525 39.23 8.20 12.27
C LEU A 525 38.06 7.21 12.35
N LEU A 526 37.18 7.36 13.35
CA LEU A 526 35.95 6.51 13.43
C LEU A 526 35.04 6.75 12.23
N SER A 527 34.79 8.00 11.86
CA SER A 527 33.97 8.34 10.69
C SER A 527 34.60 7.80 9.38
N ALA A 528 35.91 7.90 9.23
CA ALA A 528 36.63 7.33 8.10
C ALA A 528 36.58 5.80 8.07
N ALA A 529 36.63 5.14 9.23
CA ALA A 529 36.49 3.69 9.31
C ALA A 529 35.11 3.22 8.77
N TYR A 530 34.03 3.93 9.09
CA TYR A 530 32.71 3.64 8.50
C TYR A 530 32.70 3.88 6.99
N LEU A 531 33.31 4.95 6.50
CA LEU A 531 33.40 5.20 5.07
C LEU A 531 34.15 4.08 4.34
N VAL A 532 35.30 3.67 4.85
CA VAL A 532 36.13 2.62 4.23
C VAL A 532 35.49 1.23 4.31
N LEU A 533 34.92 0.87 5.46
CA LEU A 533 34.40 -0.49 5.69
C LEU A 533 32.95 -0.69 5.24
N PHE A 534 32.13 0.35 5.27
CA PHE A 534 30.70 0.27 4.97
C PHE A 534 30.24 1.19 3.82
N GLY A 535 31.14 1.99 3.25
CA GLY A 535 30.84 2.90 2.14
C GLY A 535 30.03 4.13 2.54
N ARG A 536 29.90 4.42 3.85
CA ARG A 536 29.10 5.56 4.34
C ARG A 536 29.86 6.35 5.42
N TYR A 537 30.01 7.63 5.19
CA TYR A 537 30.56 8.54 6.20
C TYR A 537 29.48 8.87 7.23
N ILE A 538 29.78 8.70 8.52
CA ILE A 538 28.93 9.09 9.65
C ILE A 538 29.59 10.27 10.35
N SER A 539 28.91 11.40 10.38
CA SER A 539 29.53 12.66 10.87
C SER A 539 29.78 12.63 12.39
N ASP A 540 28.89 12.02 13.19
CA ASP A 540 29.04 11.94 14.64
C ASP A 540 28.72 10.54 15.18
N THR A 541 29.72 9.68 15.20
CA THR A 541 29.62 8.29 15.66
C THR A 541 29.46 8.14 17.20
N LEU A 542 29.61 9.24 17.94
CA LEU A 542 29.58 9.28 19.40
C LEU A 542 28.44 10.14 19.95
N SER A 543 27.40 10.39 19.16
CA SER A 543 26.25 11.18 19.59
C SER A 543 25.51 10.54 20.77
N GLY A 544 25.08 11.36 21.71
CA GLY A 544 24.20 10.98 22.81
C GLY A 544 22.70 11.01 22.46
N VAL A 545 22.33 11.40 21.23
CA VAL A 545 20.94 11.56 20.80
C VAL A 545 20.69 10.80 19.51
N ARG A 546 19.82 9.81 19.55
CA ARG A 546 19.50 8.97 18.40
C ARG A 546 18.13 8.32 18.55
N ALA A 547 17.43 8.12 17.46
CA ALA A 547 16.15 7.45 17.37
C ALA A 547 16.17 6.41 16.24
N VAL A 548 15.67 5.20 16.50
CA VAL A 548 15.73 4.08 15.55
C VAL A 548 14.46 3.23 15.66
N ARG A 549 14.22 2.36 14.70
CA ARG A 549 13.23 1.28 14.89
C ARG A 549 13.60 0.43 16.09
N ALA A 550 12.64 0.13 16.94
CA ALA A 550 12.87 -0.60 18.20
C ALA A 550 13.58 -1.95 18.00
N SER A 551 13.32 -2.61 16.87
CA SER A 551 13.94 -3.88 16.49
C SER A 551 15.47 -3.85 16.38
N TYR A 552 16.07 -2.69 16.12
CA TYR A 552 17.54 -2.55 16.10
C TYR A 552 18.12 -2.48 17.50
N LEU A 553 17.45 -1.78 18.42
CA LEU A 553 17.92 -1.69 19.82
C LEU A 553 17.70 -2.98 20.60
N SER A 554 16.58 -3.67 20.40
CA SER A 554 16.29 -4.94 21.09
C SER A 554 17.34 -6.05 20.79
N ARG A 555 18.11 -5.90 19.72
CA ARG A 555 19.16 -6.86 19.31
C ARG A 555 20.56 -6.45 19.76
N LEU A 556 20.72 -5.35 20.48
CA LEU A 556 22.04 -4.90 20.91
C LEU A 556 22.67 -5.90 21.91
N PRO A 557 23.96 -6.24 21.73
CA PRO A 557 24.67 -7.15 22.65
C PRO A 557 25.11 -6.47 23.95
N VAL A 558 24.96 -5.15 24.03
CA VAL A 558 25.37 -4.30 25.16
C VAL A 558 24.24 -3.35 25.53
N PRO A 559 24.19 -2.82 26.74
CA PRO A 559 23.24 -1.78 27.14
C PRO A 559 23.30 -0.57 26.20
N PRO A 560 22.20 0.15 25.97
CA PRO A 560 22.16 1.25 24.99
C PRO A 560 22.95 2.49 25.42
N ASP A 561 23.30 2.59 26.68
CA ASP A 561 24.16 3.60 27.31
C ASP A 561 25.63 3.15 27.42
N ASP A 562 25.97 1.93 27.01
CA ASP A 562 27.37 1.49 26.90
C ASP A 562 28.11 2.32 25.84
N LYS A 563 29.41 2.54 26.10
CA LYS A 563 30.27 3.33 25.21
C LYS A 563 30.44 2.77 23.79
N LEU A 564 30.24 1.46 23.61
CA LEU A 564 30.31 0.76 22.34
C LEU A 564 28.94 0.57 21.68
N ALA A 565 27.84 0.91 22.35
CA ALA A 565 26.48 0.72 21.83
C ALA A 565 26.27 1.39 20.47
N ASN A 566 26.81 2.61 20.29
CA ASN A 566 26.74 3.33 19.02
C ASN A 566 27.38 2.54 17.87
N GLN A 567 28.56 1.92 18.12
CA GLN A 567 29.28 1.17 17.11
C GLN A 567 28.53 -0.10 16.71
N TYR A 568 27.98 -0.83 17.67
CA TYR A 568 27.14 -2.00 17.39
C TYR A 568 25.89 -1.61 16.60
N LEU A 569 25.22 -0.54 17.01
CA LEU A 569 23.98 -0.06 16.36
C LEU A 569 24.23 0.43 14.93
N LEU A 570 25.25 1.28 14.72
CA LEU A 570 25.62 1.76 13.38
C LEU A 570 26.06 0.62 12.47
N CYS A 571 26.85 -0.34 12.98
CA CYS A 571 27.24 -1.51 12.20
C CYS A 571 26.02 -2.37 11.81
N ALA A 572 25.05 -2.54 12.69
CA ALA A 572 23.81 -3.25 12.37
C ALA A 572 23.01 -2.54 11.28
N LEU A 573 22.76 -1.24 11.45
CA LEU A 573 22.06 -0.41 10.47
C LEU A 573 22.74 -0.44 9.10
N LEU A 574 24.04 -0.24 9.04
CA LEU A 574 24.78 -0.19 7.78
C LEU A 574 24.91 -1.56 7.10
N ARG A 575 24.95 -2.66 7.86
CA ARG A 575 24.90 -4.02 7.29
C ARG A 575 23.56 -4.32 6.63
N ASP A 576 22.50 -3.92 7.28
CA ASP A 576 21.13 -4.14 6.79
C ASP A 576 20.73 -3.14 5.68
N LYS A 577 21.68 -2.26 5.28
CA LYS A 577 21.45 -1.16 4.32
C LYS A 577 20.28 -0.26 4.75
N ALA A 578 20.12 -0.07 6.05
CA ALA A 578 19.05 0.73 6.63
C ALA A 578 19.13 2.21 6.19
N ASP A 579 17.97 2.82 6.02
CA ASP A 579 17.85 4.23 5.69
C ASP A 579 18.08 5.07 6.95
N LEU A 580 19.25 5.68 7.01
CA LEU A 580 19.72 6.51 8.12
C LEU A 580 19.79 7.98 7.71
N LEU A 581 19.21 8.88 8.50
CA LEU A 581 19.34 10.34 8.36
C LEU A 581 20.18 10.89 9.52
N GLU A 582 21.13 11.79 9.24
CA GLU A 582 21.78 12.58 10.27
C GLU A 582 21.10 13.97 10.37
N THR A 583 20.78 14.38 11.60
CA THR A 583 20.08 15.66 11.89
C THR A 583 20.92 16.49 12.86
N PRO A 584 21.06 17.81 12.68
CA PRO A 584 21.82 18.64 13.60
C PRO A 584 21.17 18.66 14.98
N VAL A 585 22.01 18.51 16.04
CA VAL A 585 21.60 18.66 17.44
C VAL A 585 22.54 19.62 18.15
N GLN A 586 21.99 20.43 19.05
CA GLN A 586 22.76 21.37 19.85
C GLN A 586 23.49 20.64 20.98
N PHE A 587 24.75 20.97 21.16
CA PHE A 587 25.58 20.45 22.24
C PHE A 587 26.19 21.60 23.01
N LEU A 588 25.86 21.70 24.30
CA LEU A 588 26.29 22.74 25.23
C LEU A 588 27.22 22.15 26.29
N PRO A 589 28.53 22.17 26.14
CA PRO A 589 29.43 21.63 27.15
C PRO A 589 29.38 22.51 28.41
N LEU A 590 28.81 21.98 29.47
CA LEU A 590 28.59 22.68 30.74
C LEU A 590 29.90 22.81 31.57
N SER A 591 30.76 21.78 31.49
CA SER A 591 32.06 21.77 32.17
C SER A 591 32.99 20.78 31.45
N PRO A 592 34.28 21.15 31.22
CA PRO A 592 35.26 20.22 30.65
C PRO A 592 35.46 18.94 31.48
N GLU A 593 35.19 18.99 32.79
CA GLU A 593 35.38 17.87 33.69
C GLU A 593 34.24 16.87 33.68
N ARG A 594 33.04 17.30 33.30
CA ARG A 594 31.82 16.48 33.22
C ARG A 594 31.57 15.88 31.84
N VAL A 595 32.34 16.28 30.83
CA VAL A 595 32.22 15.70 29.50
C VAL A 595 32.81 14.30 29.51
N ARG A 596 31.98 13.29 29.25
CA ARG A 596 32.41 11.89 29.06
C ARG A 596 33.44 11.85 27.94
N ARG A 597 34.72 11.64 28.28
CA ARG A 597 35.82 11.63 27.30
C ARG A 597 36.04 10.21 26.82
N THR A 598 36.18 10.06 25.51
CA THR A 598 36.63 8.80 24.92
C THR A 598 38.15 8.73 25.10
N THR A 599 38.65 7.74 25.82
CA THR A 599 40.07 7.48 25.95
C THR A 599 40.63 6.86 24.67
N LEU A 600 41.95 6.94 24.45
CA LEU A 600 42.60 6.27 23.31
C LEU A 600 42.28 4.77 23.26
N GLY A 601 42.24 4.11 24.40
CA GLY A 601 41.86 2.69 24.49
C GLY A 601 40.41 2.40 24.09
N GLU A 602 39.49 3.29 24.40
CA GLU A 602 38.09 3.20 23.96
C GLU A 602 37.93 3.46 22.46
N GLY A 603 38.70 4.41 21.92
CA GLY A 603 38.76 4.65 20.47
C GLY A 603 39.28 3.43 19.71
N LEU A 604 40.32 2.78 20.20
CA LEU A 604 40.84 1.52 19.63
C LEU A 604 39.85 0.38 19.74
N ARG A 605 39.15 0.23 20.87
CA ARG A 605 38.06 -0.77 21.03
C ARG A 605 36.91 -0.51 20.06
N SER A 606 36.53 0.76 19.86
CA SER A 606 35.51 1.13 18.87
C SER A 606 35.92 0.74 17.46
N LEU A 607 37.17 1.01 17.04
CA LEU A 607 37.71 0.58 15.74
C LEU A 607 37.73 -0.95 15.61
N ALA A 608 38.13 -1.66 16.68
CA ALA A 608 38.13 -3.12 16.70
C ALA A 608 36.72 -3.68 16.52
N VAL A 609 35.70 -3.10 17.19
CA VAL A 609 34.30 -3.50 17.04
C VAL A 609 33.82 -3.26 15.61
N ILE A 610 34.11 -2.10 15.02
CA ILE A 610 33.71 -1.78 13.63
C ILE A 610 34.33 -2.79 12.64
N ALA A 611 35.62 -3.08 12.77
CA ALA A 611 36.32 -4.04 11.93
C ALA A 611 35.79 -5.47 12.12
N TRP A 612 35.63 -5.89 13.37
CA TRP A 612 35.10 -7.22 13.72
C TRP A 612 33.69 -7.42 13.18
N GLN A 613 32.81 -6.45 13.37
CA GLN A 613 31.43 -6.49 12.87
C GLN A 613 31.36 -6.54 11.33
N ARG A 614 32.36 -6.04 10.64
CA ARG A 614 32.48 -6.15 9.18
C ARG A 614 32.99 -7.52 8.75
N LEU A 615 33.94 -8.08 9.48
CA LEU A 615 34.61 -9.36 9.16
C LEU A 615 33.76 -10.60 9.52
N THR A 616 32.99 -10.54 10.61
CA THR A 616 32.11 -11.64 11.05
C THR A 616 30.86 -11.79 10.17
N ARG A 617 31.06 -11.62 8.89
CA ARG A 617 30.07 -11.78 7.85
C ARG A 617 29.69 -13.28 7.73
N SER A 618 28.42 -13.56 7.61
CA SER A 618 27.94 -14.70 6.82
C SER A 618 27.43 -15.97 7.51
N THR A 619 27.54 -16.19 8.80
CA THR A 619 27.00 -17.47 9.34
C THR A 619 25.58 -17.37 9.91
N ARG A 620 24.97 -16.19 9.98
CA ARG A 620 23.62 -16.01 10.54
C ARG A 620 22.51 -15.73 9.54
N SER A 621 22.82 -15.44 8.28
CA SER A 621 21.80 -15.23 7.23
C SER A 621 21.15 -16.56 6.77
N THR A 622 21.87 -17.68 6.86
CA THR A 622 21.35 -19.01 6.53
C THR A 622 20.50 -19.64 7.65
N ALA A 623 20.69 -19.23 8.92
CA ALA A 623 19.88 -19.75 10.02
C ALA A 623 18.50 -19.09 10.14
N ALA A 624 18.35 -17.85 9.68
CA ALA A 624 17.05 -17.15 9.69
C ALA A 624 16.11 -17.63 8.59
N SER A 625 16.65 -18.12 7.46
CA SER A 625 15.83 -18.72 6.39
C SER A 625 15.39 -20.15 6.73
N SER A 626 16.17 -20.90 7.52
CA SER A 626 15.80 -22.27 7.93
C SER A 626 14.69 -22.28 9.00
N THR A 627 14.70 -21.30 9.93
CA THR A 627 13.66 -21.19 10.97
C THR A 627 12.31 -20.75 10.42
N ALA A 628 12.28 -19.99 9.31
CA ALA A 628 11.04 -19.63 8.63
C ALA A 628 10.46 -20.80 7.81
N ALA A 629 11.31 -21.72 7.32
CA ALA A 629 10.89 -22.93 6.64
C ALA A 629 10.36 -24.00 7.60
N ASP A 630 11.00 -24.17 8.77
CA ASP A 630 10.59 -25.15 9.79
C ASP A 630 9.28 -24.77 10.51
N LEU A 631 8.98 -23.48 10.64
CA LEU A 631 7.68 -23.01 11.15
C LEU A 631 6.51 -23.24 10.17
N LYS A 632 6.76 -23.36 8.88
CA LYS A 632 5.75 -23.72 7.87
C LYS A 632 5.47 -25.22 7.80
N VAL A 633 6.43 -26.07 8.14
CA VAL A 633 6.26 -27.54 8.15
C VAL A 633 5.53 -28.02 9.41
N SER A 634 5.76 -27.41 10.55
CA SER A 634 5.12 -27.79 11.83
C SER A 634 3.60 -27.49 11.88
N ARG A 635 3.08 -26.58 11.06
CA ARG A 635 1.63 -26.27 10.98
C ARG A 635 0.84 -27.15 10.01
N ARG A 636 1.49 -28.04 9.26
CA ARG A 636 0.83 -29.00 8.33
C ARG A 636 0.58 -30.38 8.91
N VAL A 637 0.92 -30.64 10.17
CA VAL A 637 0.76 -31.96 10.82
C VAL A 637 -0.30 -31.95 11.92
N GLN A 638 -1.02 -30.82 12.14
CA GLN A 638 -2.09 -30.75 13.13
C GLN A 638 -3.35 -30.05 12.59
N SER A 639 -3.77 -30.42 11.38
CA SER A 639 -5.16 -30.15 10.95
C SER A 639 -5.65 -31.30 10.09
#